data_42530d6578c5b1b04f6660ef1a4a7052
#
_entry.id   42530d6578c5b1b04f6660ef1a4a7052
#
_cell.length_a   1.000
_cell.length_b   1.000
_cell.length_c   1.000
_cell.angle_alpha   90.00
_cell.angle_beta   90.00
_cell.angle_gamma   90.00
#
_symmetry.space_group_name_H-M   'P 1'
#
loop_
_entity.id
_entity.type
_entity.pdbx_description
1 polymer ?
#
loop_
_entity_poly.entity_id
_entity_poly.type
_entity_poly.pdbx_seq_one_letter_code
_entity_poly.pdbx_strand_id
1 'polypeptide(L)'
;MCSREKDTPATASRGYKHQWLACLALLLCLSCRGSYAADAVDQLKFSTQECKLKEPIYGSTFDFSGLHSDLGHVVESPIIPGDKFEFNICGNLSRTCNGESNVAACLKKQGKEYILGRQHELFYRNGKMYLEYKSGVKCENGTAEKPNYQLHVILSCDYTLDAQPMHVTSYADDTCSFYIFYETPLACLRIPDALQSNSCSVRDTTSNGTFDLMPLSDSNYRTSNRQDAFFVINVCKPVLYGENSMCPPGSSVCLFNPKATDMKQRFINFGNVQSRPVVENGQLLLRHESPTPCAKNASANYTSVIYFSCDKFIRNAHPEYAGLGADSCTYQFNFVTPLACNDLEPCTAFTSTNELLDLSPLSSKPDRTLIKDGRNYTIAVCAHAGSPCQENGGACYEQNATTISLGNFNSQLRFNQSGSLYLLYEDGAECPSAAGGTRRWSTKIEFVCANNATKDNAAAGAGTGGGDSLKIIEDSNCQLLIQYQTPLACREPIKCKATIYVDHTAEGLGSSGVELIDLTPLISDSDNYEARVELPASMEHLVPKATKFFLNVCRPLVPKYQLGCAGGSAACMAKVTSDGAPEEERSMGFPLVSLSQRNRTSAELLYLKGDPCPWDNSTELSTKMLFNCNMRAGRGQPVLRSIEDCIYNFEWETNIICQN
;
A
#
# COMPACT_ATOMS: atom_id res chain seq x y z
N MET A 1 -51.75 -22.13 39.72
CA MET A 1 -52.42 -22.35 41.00
C MET A 1 -52.06 -21.08 41.78
N CYS A 2 -52.92 -20.14 41.81
CA CYS A 2 -53.95 -19.71 42.78
C CYS A 2 -53.32 -19.56 44.17
N SER A 3 -53.41 -18.45 44.83
CA SER A 3 -54.58 -17.58 45.02
C SER A 3 -54.18 -16.24 45.60
N ARG A 4 -54.88 -15.25 45.22
CA ARG A 4 -55.36 -14.02 45.85
C ARG A 4 -55.58 -14.10 47.37
N GLU A 5 -55.23 -12.97 48.05
CA GLU A 5 -56.28 -12.33 48.89
C GLU A 5 -55.97 -10.88 49.11
N LYS A 6 -57.06 -10.11 49.20
CA LYS A 6 -57.28 -8.67 49.37
C LYS A 6 -57.10 -8.29 50.83
N ASP A 7 -56.72 -7.05 51.11
CA ASP A 7 -57.68 -6.05 51.62
C ASP A 7 -56.96 -4.70 51.91
N THR A 8 -57.65 -3.63 51.57
CA THR A 8 -57.42 -2.20 51.83
C THR A 8 -58.04 -1.79 53.23
N PRO A 9 -58.00 -0.51 53.66
CA PRO A 9 -57.12 0.64 53.51
C PRO A 9 -56.85 1.38 54.89
N ALA A 10 -55.90 2.34 54.91
CA ALA A 10 -56.12 3.62 55.66
C ALA A 10 -54.88 4.55 55.64
N THR A 11 -55.13 5.74 55.13
CA THR A 11 -54.66 7.08 55.49
C THR A 11 -53.31 7.31 56.16
N ALA A 12 -52.44 8.09 55.53
CA ALA A 12 -52.07 9.42 55.99
C ALA A 12 -50.93 10.04 55.20
N SER A 13 -51.14 11.21 54.71
CA SER A 13 -50.24 12.18 54.09
C SER A 13 -48.95 12.49 54.86
N ARG A 14 -47.91 12.70 54.16
CA ARG A 14 -46.71 13.54 54.28
C ARG A 14 -45.45 12.83 53.90
N GLY A 15 -44.78 13.33 52.80
CA GLY A 15 -43.43 12.90 52.52
C GLY A 15 -43.00 12.88 51.03
N TYR A 16 -43.65 13.65 50.16
CA TYR A 16 -43.28 13.64 48.70
C TYR A 16 -42.25 14.71 48.28
N LYS A 17 -41.51 15.31 49.23
CA LYS A 17 -40.51 16.33 48.88
C LYS A 17 -39.04 15.85 48.90
N HIS A 18 -38.72 14.69 49.44
CA HIS A 18 -37.33 14.23 49.56
C HIS A 18 -36.95 13.11 48.53
N GLN A 19 -37.90 12.47 47.86
CA GLN A 19 -37.59 11.44 46.84
C GLN A 19 -37.22 12.00 45.48
N TRP A 20 -37.68 13.22 45.15
CA TRP A 20 -37.32 13.86 43.86
C TRP A 20 -35.90 14.41 43.84
N LEU A 21 -35.34 14.82 44.94
CA LEU A 21 -33.96 15.29 45.06
C LEU A 21 -32.95 14.12 45.00
N ALA A 22 -33.33 12.93 45.50
CA ALA A 22 -32.48 11.75 45.41
C ALA A 22 -32.45 11.16 43.98
N CYS A 23 -33.57 11.20 43.23
CA CYS A 23 -33.60 10.77 41.83
C CYS A 23 -32.90 11.76 40.91
N LEU A 24 -32.95 13.07 41.14
CA LEU A 24 -32.19 14.06 40.37
C LEU A 24 -30.68 13.95 40.61
N ALA A 25 -30.26 13.65 41.86
CA ALA A 25 -28.86 13.42 42.18
C ALA A 25 -28.32 12.11 41.57
N LEU A 26 -29.17 11.06 41.49
CA LEU A 26 -28.80 9.79 40.81
C LEU A 26 -28.80 9.93 39.30
N LEU A 27 -29.65 10.73 38.67
CA LEU A 27 -29.64 11.03 37.25
C LEU A 27 -28.46 11.94 36.85
N LEU A 28 -28.03 12.86 37.71
CA LEU A 28 -26.84 13.69 37.56
C LEU A 28 -25.55 12.89 37.79
N CYS A 29 -25.55 11.83 38.60
CA CYS A 29 -24.42 10.92 38.75
C CYS A 29 -24.31 9.87 37.62
N LEU A 30 -25.40 9.53 36.94
CA LEU A 30 -25.39 8.62 35.78
C LEU A 30 -24.99 9.32 34.46
N SER A 31 -25.19 10.64 34.38
CA SER A 31 -24.71 11.45 33.26
C SER A 31 -23.21 11.81 33.36
N CYS A 32 -22.56 11.61 34.51
CA CYS A 32 -21.11 11.81 34.68
C CYS A 32 -20.24 10.55 34.43
N ARG A 33 -20.82 9.41 34.09
CA ARG A 33 -20.05 8.17 33.82
C ARG A 33 -19.82 7.84 32.33
N GLY A 34 -20.24 8.73 31.43
CA GLY A 34 -20.11 8.53 29.99
C GLY A 34 -18.97 9.32 29.28
N SER A 35 -18.25 10.21 29.99
CA SER A 35 -17.32 11.14 29.33
C SER A 35 -15.84 10.91 29.61
N TYR A 36 -15.42 9.85 30.28
CA TYR A 36 -14.02 9.69 30.67
C TYR A 36 -13.17 8.76 29.76
N ALA A 37 -13.74 8.19 28.71
CA ALA A 37 -12.97 7.32 27.82
C ALA A 37 -12.55 7.99 26.47
N ALA A 38 -13.21 9.10 26.11
CA ALA A 38 -12.90 9.81 24.85
C ALA A 38 -11.76 10.85 25.00
N ASP A 39 -11.64 11.48 26.17
CA ASP A 39 -10.70 12.59 26.39
C ASP A 39 -9.22 12.17 26.53
N ALA A 40 -8.93 10.89 26.77
CA ALA A 40 -7.55 10.43 26.94
C ALA A 40 -6.77 10.27 25.63
N VAL A 41 -7.44 10.19 24.49
CA VAL A 41 -6.80 10.02 23.17
C VAL A 41 -6.44 11.37 22.55
N ASP A 42 -7.19 12.42 22.85
CA ASP A 42 -6.93 13.78 22.33
C ASP A 42 -5.76 14.50 23.05
N GLN A 43 -5.22 13.95 24.13
CA GLN A 43 -4.12 14.56 24.91
C GLN A 43 -2.73 14.35 24.30
N LEU A 44 -2.56 13.60 23.21
CA LEU A 44 -1.28 13.36 22.57
C LEU A 44 -1.04 14.22 21.31
N LYS A 45 -1.54 15.46 21.32
CA LYS A 45 -1.23 16.42 20.27
C LYS A 45 0.00 17.23 20.65
N PHE A 46 1.12 16.99 19.97
CA PHE A 46 2.34 17.76 20.13
C PHE A 46 2.63 18.49 18.83
N SER A 47 2.95 19.77 18.91
CA SER A 47 3.31 20.55 17.73
C SER A 47 4.67 21.21 17.90
N THR A 48 5.37 21.39 16.79
CA THR A 48 6.64 22.12 16.72
C THR A 48 6.79 22.81 15.38
N GLN A 49 7.45 23.96 15.38
CA GLN A 49 7.89 24.62 14.13
C GLN A 49 9.24 24.07 13.66
N GLU A 50 9.90 23.28 14.50
CA GLU A 50 11.11 22.57 14.11
C GLU A 50 10.76 21.32 13.31
N CYS A 51 11.70 20.82 12.53
CA CYS A 51 11.51 19.61 11.73
C CYS A 51 11.75 18.31 12.50
N LYS A 52 11.79 18.38 13.82
CA LYS A 52 12.02 17.28 14.74
C LYS A 52 10.91 17.21 15.75
N LEU A 53 10.44 16.01 16.02
CA LEU A 53 9.39 15.78 16.98
C LEU A 53 9.71 14.55 17.83
N LYS A 54 9.54 14.68 19.13
CA LYS A 54 9.72 13.56 20.07
C LYS A 54 8.40 12.81 20.23
N GLU A 55 8.41 11.53 19.93
CA GLU A 55 7.28 10.63 20.11
C GLU A 55 6.96 10.46 21.60
N PRO A 56 5.68 10.61 22.00
CA PRO A 56 5.32 10.76 23.42
C PRO A 56 5.34 9.45 24.22
N ILE A 57 5.21 8.29 23.57
CA ILE A 57 5.04 7.00 24.26
C ILE A 57 6.40 6.36 24.58
N TYR A 58 7.26 6.25 23.58
CA TYR A 58 8.56 5.56 23.67
C TYR A 58 9.74 6.52 23.68
N GLY A 59 9.49 7.81 23.41
CA GLY A 59 10.50 8.86 23.42
C GLY A 59 11.44 8.86 22.21
N SER A 60 11.09 8.16 21.14
CA SER A 60 11.81 8.19 19.87
C SER A 60 11.74 9.57 19.24
N THR A 61 12.79 10.00 18.55
CA THR A 61 12.80 11.29 17.83
C THR A 61 12.60 11.02 16.36
N PHE A 62 11.56 11.61 15.77
CA PHE A 62 11.37 11.73 14.34
C PHE A 62 12.08 12.97 13.84
N ASP A 63 12.90 12.83 12.82
CA ASP A 63 13.67 13.91 12.21
C ASP A 63 13.43 13.91 10.70
N PHE A 64 12.63 14.86 10.23
CA PHE A 64 12.29 15.02 8.82
C PHE A 64 13.14 16.03 8.09
N SER A 65 14.19 16.56 8.71
CA SER A 65 15.08 17.55 8.07
C SER A 65 15.73 17.02 6.78
N GLY A 66 15.95 15.71 6.70
CA GLY A 66 16.47 15.06 5.48
C GLY A 66 15.51 15.05 4.29
N LEU A 67 14.24 15.41 4.47
CA LEU A 67 13.27 15.57 3.38
C LEU A 67 13.23 16.98 2.79
N HIS A 68 13.99 17.90 3.37
CA HIS A 68 14.15 19.24 2.80
C HIS A 68 14.78 19.16 1.40
N SER A 69 14.25 19.91 0.45
CA SER A 69 14.75 19.96 -0.93
C SER A 69 14.95 21.42 -1.35
N ASP A 70 16.13 21.75 -1.89
CA ASP A 70 16.40 23.10 -2.43
C ASP A 70 15.45 23.49 -3.56
N LEU A 71 14.93 22.49 -4.32
CA LEU A 71 13.98 22.71 -5.41
C LEU A 71 12.52 22.61 -4.95
N GLY A 72 12.28 22.17 -3.70
CA GLY A 72 10.95 21.81 -3.21
C GLY A 72 10.44 20.47 -3.78
N HIS A 73 9.24 20.10 -3.36
CA HIS A 73 8.53 18.92 -3.85
C HIS A 73 7.38 19.35 -4.75
N VAL A 74 7.17 18.60 -5.83
CA VAL A 74 6.07 18.85 -6.77
C VAL A 74 5.21 17.60 -6.85
N VAL A 75 3.91 17.76 -6.56
CA VAL A 75 2.92 16.69 -6.67
C VAL A 75 1.81 17.16 -7.60
N GLU A 76 1.60 16.42 -8.67
CA GLU A 76 0.52 16.71 -9.61
C GLU A 76 -0.80 16.13 -9.10
N SER A 77 -1.88 16.89 -9.27
CA SER A 77 -3.20 16.39 -8.94
C SER A 77 -3.61 15.32 -9.95
N PRO A 78 -3.94 14.11 -9.49
CA PRO A 78 -4.48 13.10 -10.39
C PRO A 78 -5.94 13.36 -10.78
N ILE A 79 -6.64 14.20 -9.99
CA ILE A 79 -8.08 14.44 -10.11
C ILE A 79 -8.37 15.58 -11.09
N ILE A 80 -7.51 16.60 -11.09
CA ILE A 80 -7.65 17.76 -12.00
C ILE A 80 -6.36 17.90 -12.79
N PRO A 81 -6.32 17.51 -14.06
CA PRO A 81 -5.14 17.66 -14.90
C PRO A 81 -4.64 19.11 -14.93
N GLY A 82 -3.35 19.28 -14.68
CA GLY A 82 -2.70 20.59 -14.68
C GLY A 82 -2.64 21.30 -13.33
N ASP A 83 -3.35 20.81 -12.30
CA ASP A 83 -3.18 21.31 -10.93
C ASP A 83 -1.92 20.69 -10.30
N LYS A 84 -1.02 21.55 -9.78
CA LYS A 84 0.26 21.14 -9.17
C LYS A 84 0.40 21.74 -7.80
N PHE A 85 0.73 20.87 -6.84
CA PHE A 85 1.10 21.28 -5.48
C PHE A 85 2.62 21.36 -5.40
N GLU A 86 3.12 22.53 -5.06
CA GLU A 86 4.55 22.76 -4.83
C GLU A 86 4.74 23.16 -3.38
N PHE A 87 5.57 22.44 -2.65
CA PHE A 87 5.82 22.71 -1.22
C PHE A 87 7.19 22.23 -0.83
N ASN A 88 7.70 22.70 0.30
CA ASN A 88 8.93 22.20 0.85
C ASN A 88 8.71 21.62 2.25
N ILE A 89 9.28 20.47 2.51
CA ILE A 89 9.27 19.89 3.84
C ILE A 89 10.32 20.61 4.65
N CYS A 90 9.90 21.18 5.79
CA CYS A 90 10.78 21.86 6.73
C CYS A 90 11.50 23.11 6.19
N GLY A 91 10.85 23.83 5.30
CA GLY A 91 11.43 25.04 4.72
C GLY A 91 10.47 25.78 3.80
N ASN A 92 10.98 26.82 3.20
CA ASN A 92 10.26 27.59 2.18
C ASN A 92 10.64 27.10 0.78
N LEU A 93 9.80 27.40 -0.17
CA LEU A 93 10.12 27.24 -1.59
C LEU A 93 11.23 28.23 -1.98
N SER A 94 12.13 27.80 -2.84
CA SER A 94 13.20 28.65 -3.40
C SER A 94 12.66 29.68 -4.41
N ARG A 95 11.46 29.42 -4.97
CA ARG A 95 10.79 30.32 -5.90
C ARG A 95 9.68 31.14 -5.23
N THR A 96 9.22 32.16 -5.91
CA THR A 96 8.03 32.92 -5.51
C THR A 96 6.74 32.17 -5.88
N CYS A 97 5.68 32.39 -5.11
CA CYS A 97 4.32 31.95 -5.41
C CYS A 97 3.41 33.19 -5.47
N ASN A 98 2.73 33.39 -6.58
CA ASN A 98 1.91 34.56 -6.83
C ASN A 98 2.66 35.91 -6.56
N GLY A 99 3.96 35.93 -6.88
CA GLY A 99 4.83 37.12 -6.67
C GLY A 99 5.35 37.28 -5.24
N GLU A 100 4.94 36.46 -4.27
CA GLU A 100 5.44 36.51 -2.90
C GLU A 100 6.61 35.51 -2.69
N SER A 101 7.64 35.96 -1.98
CA SER A 101 8.74 35.12 -1.49
C SER A 101 8.43 34.60 -0.07
N ASN A 102 9.24 33.64 0.39
CA ASN A 102 9.08 33.01 1.72
C ASN A 102 7.73 32.28 1.90
N VAL A 103 7.30 31.61 0.85
CA VAL A 103 6.11 30.76 0.83
C VAL A 103 6.55 29.30 1.01
N ALA A 104 5.90 28.56 1.90
CA ALA A 104 6.22 27.17 2.16
C ALA A 104 5.44 26.19 1.27
N ALA A 105 4.22 26.57 0.83
CA ALA A 105 3.39 25.76 -0.03
C ALA A 105 2.55 26.60 -1.01
N CYS A 106 2.48 26.17 -2.26
CA CYS A 106 1.83 26.83 -3.39
C CYS A 106 1.01 25.84 -4.22
N LEU A 107 -0.20 26.22 -4.60
CA LEU A 107 -1.03 25.49 -5.58
C LEU A 107 -0.99 26.26 -6.91
N LYS A 108 -0.68 25.57 -7.98
CA LYS A 108 -0.84 26.04 -9.33
C LYS A 108 -2.08 25.40 -9.95
N LYS A 109 -3.11 26.21 -10.16
CA LYS A 109 -4.42 25.75 -10.65
C LYS A 109 -4.82 26.62 -11.86
N GLN A 110 -5.04 25.98 -13.02
CA GLN A 110 -5.47 26.68 -14.25
C GLN A 110 -4.62 27.91 -14.60
N GLY A 111 -3.32 27.82 -14.44
CA GLY A 111 -2.39 28.91 -14.73
C GLY A 111 -2.32 30.03 -13.67
N LYS A 112 -3.12 29.95 -12.60
CA LYS A 112 -3.07 30.84 -11.44
C LYS A 112 -2.31 30.18 -10.28
N GLU A 113 -1.68 30.98 -9.45
CA GLU A 113 -0.98 30.53 -8.25
C GLU A 113 -1.71 30.95 -6.99
N TYR A 114 -1.88 30.01 -6.06
CA TYR A 114 -2.52 30.22 -4.76
C TYR A 114 -1.58 29.82 -3.65
N ILE A 115 -1.35 30.70 -2.68
CA ILE A 115 -0.53 30.39 -1.51
C ILE A 115 -1.34 29.51 -0.59
N LEU A 116 -0.86 28.28 -0.35
CA LEU A 116 -1.46 27.31 0.58
C LEU A 116 -0.92 27.46 2.00
N GLY A 117 0.29 28.00 2.15
CA GLY A 117 0.86 28.30 3.44
C GLY A 117 2.19 29.04 3.37
N ARG A 118 2.37 29.95 4.33
CA ARG A 118 3.61 30.70 4.55
C ARG A 118 4.45 30.14 5.70
N GLN A 119 3.82 29.33 6.53
CA GLN A 119 4.42 28.69 7.69
C GLN A 119 4.03 27.23 7.70
N HIS A 120 4.89 26.41 8.26
CA HIS A 120 4.62 25.00 8.49
C HIS A 120 4.65 24.68 9.98
N GLU A 121 3.88 23.70 10.40
CA GLU A 121 3.88 23.16 11.74
C GLU A 121 3.84 21.65 11.67
N LEU A 122 4.83 20.99 12.29
CA LEU A 122 4.89 19.55 12.42
C LEU A 122 4.17 19.16 13.71
N PHE A 123 3.21 18.26 13.63
CA PHE A 123 2.54 17.73 14.80
C PHE A 123 2.30 16.23 14.76
N TYR A 124 2.25 15.65 15.91
CA TYR A 124 1.95 14.25 16.14
C TYR A 124 0.51 14.10 16.60
N ARG A 125 -0.22 13.16 16.03
CA ARG A 125 -1.57 12.81 16.44
C ARG A 125 -1.79 11.30 16.23
N ASN A 126 -2.09 10.59 17.31
CA ASN A 126 -2.48 9.17 17.27
C ASN A 126 -1.56 8.27 16.40
N GLY A 127 -0.25 8.38 16.57
CA GLY A 127 0.70 7.54 15.83
C GLY A 127 1.04 8.01 14.43
N LYS A 128 0.53 9.17 14.00
CA LYS A 128 0.85 9.76 12.69
C LYS A 128 1.46 11.13 12.84
N MET A 129 2.31 11.51 11.91
CA MET A 129 2.92 12.83 11.81
C MET A 129 2.27 13.61 10.67
N TYR A 130 1.99 14.87 10.95
CA TYR A 130 1.36 15.79 10.01
C TYR A 130 2.23 17.03 9.89
N LEU A 131 2.49 17.42 8.66
CA LEU A 131 3.04 18.72 8.37
C LEU A 131 1.92 19.60 7.81
N GLU A 132 1.51 20.58 8.58
CA GLU A 132 0.42 21.49 8.25
C GLU A 132 0.98 22.82 7.79
N TYR A 133 0.55 23.29 6.60
CA TYR A 133 0.93 24.59 6.06
C TYR A 133 -0.18 25.60 6.34
N LYS A 134 0.14 26.65 7.08
CA LYS A 134 -0.78 27.68 7.56
C LYS A 134 -0.57 29.01 6.88
N SER A 135 -1.52 29.94 7.08
CA SER A 135 -1.47 31.31 6.53
C SER A 135 -1.53 31.34 5.01
N GLY A 136 -2.32 30.42 4.43
CA GLY A 136 -2.69 30.49 3.02
C GLY A 136 -3.55 31.72 2.69
N VAL A 137 -3.80 31.97 1.42
CA VAL A 137 -4.71 33.01 0.98
C VAL A 137 -6.15 32.61 1.22
N LYS A 138 -7.05 33.62 1.22
CA LYS A 138 -8.48 33.38 1.41
C LYS A 138 -9.01 32.45 0.31
N CYS A 139 -9.74 31.44 0.74
CA CYS A 139 -10.39 30.48 -0.14
C CYS A 139 -11.77 30.99 -0.57
N GLU A 140 -12.11 30.85 -1.85
CA GLU A 140 -13.39 31.32 -2.40
C GLU A 140 -14.60 30.64 -1.76
N ASN A 141 -14.45 29.33 -1.44
CA ASN A 141 -15.49 28.51 -0.81
C ASN A 141 -15.22 28.29 0.71
N GLY A 142 -14.37 29.13 1.30
CA GLY A 142 -14.00 29.00 2.71
C GLY A 142 -15.16 29.24 3.66
N THR A 143 -15.26 28.40 4.69
CA THR A 143 -16.21 28.57 5.79
C THR A 143 -15.67 29.58 6.82
N ALA A 144 -16.51 30.00 7.77
CA ALA A 144 -16.08 30.86 8.87
C ALA A 144 -14.98 30.22 9.72
N GLU A 145 -14.95 28.88 9.83
CA GLU A 145 -13.95 28.13 10.58
C GLU A 145 -12.68 27.87 9.77
N LYS A 146 -12.79 27.70 8.45
CA LYS A 146 -11.67 27.44 7.52
C LYS A 146 -11.71 28.44 6.35
N PRO A 147 -11.39 29.72 6.59
CA PRO A 147 -11.53 30.75 5.56
C PRO A 147 -10.40 30.75 4.52
N ASN A 148 -9.28 30.10 4.81
CA ASN A 148 -8.08 30.14 3.98
C ASN A 148 -7.74 28.77 3.42
N TYR A 149 -6.98 28.75 2.32
CA TYR A 149 -6.38 27.53 1.81
C TYR A 149 -5.36 26.96 2.81
N GLN A 150 -5.32 25.63 2.89
CA GLN A 150 -4.40 24.87 3.75
C GLN A 150 -3.91 23.63 3.02
N LEU A 151 -2.66 23.24 3.27
CA LEU A 151 -2.08 21.97 2.83
C LEU A 151 -1.68 21.16 4.05
N HIS A 152 -1.99 19.87 4.03
CA HIS A 152 -1.58 18.90 5.02
C HIS A 152 -0.78 17.79 4.33
N VAL A 153 0.47 17.56 4.79
CA VAL A 153 1.25 16.41 4.37
C VAL A 153 1.24 15.39 5.51
N ILE A 154 0.74 14.20 5.22
CA ILE A 154 0.64 13.10 6.17
C ILE A 154 1.86 12.21 5.97
N LEU A 155 2.70 12.10 7.00
CA LEU A 155 3.90 11.29 7.01
C LEU A 155 3.61 9.96 7.70
N SER A 156 3.71 8.87 6.98
CA SER A 156 3.42 7.51 7.46
C SER A 156 4.67 6.64 7.43
N CYS A 157 4.76 5.71 8.36
CA CYS A 157 5.88 4.78 8.45
C CYS A 157 5.81 3.73 7.33
N ASP A 158 6.90 3.63 6.58
CA ASP A 158 7.21 2.50 5.70
C ASP A 158 8.72 2.22 5.79
N TYR A 159 9.09 0.98 6.11
CA TYR A 159 10.49 0.57 6.21
C TYR A 159 11.15 0.30 4.84
N THR A 160 10.46 0.46 3.74
CA THR A 160 11.06 0.34 2.42
C THR A 160 12.04 1.50 2.17
N LEU A 161 13.21 1.19 1.62
CA LEU A 161 14.26 2.20 1.39
C LEU A 161 14.00 3.05 0.14
N ASP A 162 13.17 2.58 -0.78
CA ASP A 162 12.82 3.32 -1.97
C ASP A 162 11.76 4.37 -1.64
N ALA A 163 12.06 5.61 -1.97
CA ALA A 163 11.11 6.71 -1.79
C ALA A 163 9.85 6.45 -2.61
N GLN A 164 8.74 6.18 -1.93
CA GLN A 164 7.45 6.11 -2.58
C GLN A 164 7.05 7.51 -3.07
N PRO A 165 6.43 7.64 -4.25
CA PRO A 165 5.99 8.94 -4.72
C PRO A 165 4.93 9.51 -3.78
N MET A 166 5.05 10.79 -3.46
CA MET A 166 4.01 11.53 -2.77
C MET A 166 2.76 11.58 -3.64
N HIS A 167 1.58 11.41 -3.05
CA HIS A 167 0.33 11.46 -3.80
C HIS A 167 -0.76 12.21 -3.06
N VAL A 168 -1.63 12.86 -3.83
CA VAL A 168 -2.80 13.56 -3.30
C VAL A 168 -3.85 12.51 -2.90
N THR A 169 -4.28 12.50 -1.64
CA THR A 169 -5.24 11.52 -1.14
C THR A 169 -6.67 12.03 -1.07
N SER A 170 -6.85 13.34 -0.89
CA SER A 170 -8.17 13.94 -0.94
C SER A 170 -8.10 15.35 -1.46
N TYR A 171 -9.11 15.70 -2.22
CA TYR A 171 -9.34 17.00 -2.80
C TYR A 171 -10.75 17.42 -2.41
N ALA A 172 -10.85 18.16 -1.32
CA ALA A 172 -12.13 18.71 -0.91
C ALA A 172 -12.19 20.17 -1.35
N ASP A 173 -12.76 20.43 -2.52
CA ASP A 173 -12.95 21.78 -3.06
C ASP A 173 -13.78 22.67 -2.11
N ASP A 174 -14.69 22.07 -1.37
CA ASP A 174 -15.58 22.75 -0.43
C ASP A 174 -14.90 23.16 0.88
N THR A 175 -13.85 22.45 1.29
CA THR A 175 -13.16 22.70 2.56
C THR A 175 -11.89 23.53 2.45
N CYS A 176 -11.39 23.80 1.23
CA CYS A 176 -10.14 24.54 0.99
C CYS A 176 -8.91 23.89 1.63
N SER A 177 -9.00 22.63 1.96
CA SER A 177 -7.93 21.85 2.58
C SER A 177 -7.53 20.70 1.65
N PHE A 178 -6.23 20.57 1.44
CA PHE A 178 -5.63 19.55 0.58
C PHE A 178 -4.79 18.61 1.40
N TYR A 179 -4.81 17.32 1.05
CA TYR A 179 -4.09 16.29 1.78
C TYR A 179 -3.16 15.53 0.83
N ILE A 180 -1.87 15.50 1.17
CA ILE A 180 -0.84 14.73 0.50
C ILE A 180 -0.37 13.64 1.45
N PHE A 181 -0.25 12.43 0.95
CA PHE A 181 0.24 11.29 1.72
C PHE A 181 1.66 10.94 1.27
N TYR A 182 2.54 10.70 2.22
CA TYR A 182 3.92 10.33 1.98
C TYR A 182 4.37 9.24 2.96
N GLU A 183 4.75 8.09 2.41
CA GLU A 183 5.34 7.00 3.17
C GLU A 183 6.85 7.12 3.18
N THR A 184 7.44 7.04 4.37
CA THR A 184 8.87 7.25 4.56
C THR A 184 9.40 6.48 5.77
N PRO A 185 10.61 5.90 5.69
CA PRO A 185 11.23 5.27 6.85
C PRO A 185 11.56 6.27 7.97
N LEU A 186 11.61 7.57 7.68
CA LEU A 186 11.80 8.62 8.70
C LEU A 186 10.60 8.76 9.66
N ALA A 187 9.43 8.28 9.25
CA ALA A 187 8.24 8.23 10.08
C ALA A 187 8.11 6.93 10.90
N CYS A 188 9.09 6.03 10.81
CA CYS A 188 9.14 4.78 11.58
C CYS A 188 9.88 4.98 12.90
N LEU A 189 9.52 4.18 13.91
CA LEU A 189 10.31 4.08 15.12
C LEU A 189 11.67 3.44 14.79
N ARG A 190 12.74 3.96 15.39
CA ARG A 190 14.07 3.36 15.22
C ARG A 190 14.08 1.94 15.78
N ILE A 191 14.55 1.01 14.95
CA ILE A 191 14.74 -0.38 15.32
C ILE A 191 16.20 -0.55 15.77
N PRO A 192 16.47 -1.29 16.87
CA PRO A 192 17.82 -1.67 17.21
C PRO A 192 18.49 -2.43 16.05
N ASP A 193 19.76 -2.13 15.76
CA ASP A 193 20.50 -2.73 14.63
C ASP A 193 20.53 -4.27 14.68
N ALA A 194 20.53 -4.85 15.89
CA ALA A 194 20.47 -6.30 16.09
C ALA A 194 19.17 -6.95 15.60
N LEU A 195 18.11 -6.16 15.39
CA LEU A 195 16.80 -6.63 14.91
C LEU A 195 16.57 -6.31 13.41
N GLN A 196 17.54 -5.68 12.76
CA GLN A 196 17.47 -5.45 11.32
C GLN A 196 17.85 -6.71 10.57
N SER A 197 16.99 -7.17 9.71
CA SER A 197 17.26 -8.33 8.88
C SER A 197 16.88 -8.09 7.42
N ASN A 198 17.66 -8.71 6.56
CA ASN A 198 17.65 -8.45 5.12
C ASN A 198 17.01 -9.57 4.31
N SER A 199 16.48 -10.62 4.95
CA SER A 199 15.95 -11.76 4.22
C SER A 199 14.78 -12.39 4.99
N CYS A 200 13.68 -12.61 4.29
CA CYS A 200 12.48 -13.28 4.80
C CYS A 200 12.25 -14.59 4.06
N SER A 201 13.32 -15.28 3.71
CA SER A 201 13.26 -16.50 2.93
C SER A 201 13.94 -17.67 3.62
N VAL A 202 13.46 -18.88 3.33
CA VAL A 202 14.02 -20.15 3.81
C VAL A 202 13.99 -21.19 2.70
N ARG A 203 15.08 -21.95 2.56
CA ARG A 203 15.13 -23.12 1.67
C ARG A 203 14.64 -24.34 2.43
N ASP A 204 13.67 -25.02 1.88
CA ASP A 204 13.25 -26.33 2.36
C ASP A 204 14.21 -27.40 1.81
N THR A 205 14.89 -28.08 2.69
CA THR A 205 15.84 -29.14 2.33
C THR A 205 15.16 -30.40 1.81
N THR A 206 13.86 -30.58 2.07
CA THR A 206 13.09 -31.75 1.67
C THR A 206 12.53 -31.62 0.24
N SER A 207 11.95 -30.47 -0.09
CA SER A 207 11.38 -30.20 -1.41
C SER A 207 12.35 -29.47 -2.36
N ASN A 208 13.51 -29.04 -1.82
CA ASN A 208 14.49 -28.17 -2.50
C ASN A 208 13.92 -26.82 -2.96
N GLY A 209 12.68 -26.48 -2.56
CA GLY A 209 12.04 -25.20 -2.81
C GLY A 209 12.52 -24.12 -1.85
N THR A 210 12.28 -22.87 -2.19
CA THR A 210 12.54 -21.73 -1.30
C THR A 210 11.23 -20.98 -1.07
N PHE A 211 10.89 -20.76 0.18
CA PHE A 211 9.79 -19.87 0.54
C PHE A 211 10.31 -18.45 0.74
N ASP A 212 9.63 -17.47 0.19
CA ASP A 212 9.90 -16.05 0.38
C ASP A 212 8.64 -15.33 0.87
N LEU A 213 8.66 -14.96 2.14
CA LEU A 213 7.55 -14.27 2.81
C LEU A 213 7.73 -12.73 2.81
N MET A 214 8.77 -12.20 2.16
CA MET A 214 9.04 -10.76 2.12
C MET A 214 7.85 -9.92 1.67
N PRO A 215 7.03 -10.33 0.68
CA PRO A 215 5.85 -9.56 0.28
C PRO A 215 4.85 -9.31 1.41
N LEU A 216 4.78 -10.19 2.42
CA LEU A 216 3.87 -10.00 3.57
C LEU A 216 4.34 -8.90 4.54
N SER A 217 5.54 -8.36 4.35
CA SER A 217 6.10 -7.32 5.23
C SER A 217 5.59 -5.90 4.94
N ASP A 218 4.86 -5.70 3.84
CA ASP A 218 4.47 -4.37 3.35
C ASP A 218 3.28 -3.76 4.11
N SER A 219 2.61 -4.53 4.95
CA SER A 219 1.44 -4.06 5.70
C SER A 219 1.29 -4.71 7.07
N ASN A 220 0.58 -4.01 7.96
CA ASN A 220 0.17 -4.58 9.24
C ASN A 220 -1.11 -5.39 9.08
N TYR A 221 -1.14 -6.58 9.68
CA TYR A 221 -2.30 -7.44 9.79
C TYR A 221 -2.94 -7.31 11.17
N ARG A 222 -4.25 -7.48 11.24
CA ARG A 222 -4.99 -7.47 12.50
C ARG A 222 -5.79 -8.75 12.67
N THR A 223 -5.75 -9.31 13.89
CA THR A 223 -6.59 -10.45 14.24
C THR A 223 -7.06 -10.34 15.70
N SER A 224 -8.33 -10.68 15.96
CA SER A 224 -8.92 -10.53 17.28
C SER A 224 -8.71 -11.79 18.13
N ASN A 225 -8.65 -11.59 19.46
CA ASN A 225 -8.58 -12.68 20.43
C ASN A 225 -9.93 -12.99 21.12
N ARG A 226 -11.06 -12.53 20.58
CA ARG A 226 -12.42 -12.67 21.14
C ARG A 226 -12.73 -11.85 22.41
N GLN A 227 -11.87 -10.94 22.84
CA GLN A 227 -12.03 -10.16 24.09
C GLN A 227 -11.94 -8.64 23.87
N ASP A 228 -12.42 -8.13 22.76
CA ASP A 228 -12.32 -6.70 22.35
C ASP A 228 -10.87 -6.21 22.17
N ALA A 229 -9.87 -7.05 22.37
CA ALA A 229 -8.48 -6.79 22.09
C ALA A 229 -8.09 -7.45 20.75
N PHE A 230 -7.12 -6.86 20.04
CA PHE A 230 -6.63 -7.44 18.81
C PHE A 230 -5.11 -7.43 18.75
N PHE A 231 -4.57 -8.39 18.01
CA PHE A 231 -3.16 -8.42 17.68
C PHE A 231 -2.91 -7.62 16.42
N VAL A 232 -1.81 -6.87 16.44
CA VAL A 232 -1.21 -6.25 15.25
C VAL A 232 0.04 -7.04 14.93
N ILE A 233 0.15 -7.50 13.71
CA ILE A 233 1.21 -8.41 13.25
C ILE A 233 1.82 -7.84 11.97
N ASN A 234 3.15 -7.88 11.87
CA ASN A 234 3.86 -7.73 10.61
C ASN A 234 4.77 -8.96 10.43
N VAL A 235 4.95 -9.38 9.19
CA VAL A 235 5.79 -10.54 8.85
C VAL A 235 7.19 -10.06 8.48
N CYS A 236 8.20 -10.58 9.13
CA CYS A 236 9.62 -10.30 8.88
C CYS A 236 10.09 -8.84 9.09
N LYS A 237 9.19 -7.91 9.32
CA LYS A 237 9.49 -6.52 9.69
C LYS A 237 8.80 -6.18 11.01
N PRO A 238 9.22 -5.11 11.68
CA PRO A 238 8.44 -4.59 12.79
C PRO A 238 7.09 -4.08 12.30
N VAL A 239 6.13 -4.05 13.21
CA VAL A 239 4.83 -3.39 12.98
C VAL A 239 5.07 -1.96 12.50
N LEU A 240 4.46 -1.60 11.38
CA LEU A 240 4.47 -0.23 10.85
C LEU A 240 3.77 0.67 11.86
N TYR A 241 4.52 1.64 12.37
CA TYR A 241 4.03 2.55 13.40
C TYR A 241 2.92 3.46 12.85
N GLY A 242 1.81 3.53 13.53
CA GLY A 242 0.66 4.32 13.07
C GLY A 242 -0.52 4.22 14.00
N GLU A 243 -1.65 4.75 13.59
CA GLU A 243 -2.89 4.69 14.36
C GLU A 243 -3.32 3.25 14.66
N ASN A 244 -3.66 2.97 15.91
CA ASN A 244 -3.98 1.63 16.42
C ASN A 244 -2.87 0.58 16.21
N SER A 245 -1.67 1.01 15.86
CA SER A 245 -0.47 0.18 15.73
C SER A 245 0.77 0.85 16.35
N MET A 246 0.56 1.63 17.43
CA MET A 246 1.64 2.26 18.21
C MET A 246 2.35 1.23 19.09
N CYS A 247 2.83 0.16 18.46
CA CYS A 247 3.52 -0.94 19.12
C CYS A 247 4.92 -0.54 19.60
N PRO A 248 5.47 -1.18 20.63
CA PRO A 248 6.85 -0.95 21.05
C PRO A 248 7.85 -1.14 19.91
N PRO A 249 8.94 -0.33 19.87
CA PRO A 249 9.96 -0.45 18.82
C PRO A 249 10.47 -1.88 18.66
N GLY A 250 10.55 -2.36 17.42
CA GLY A 250 11.03 -3.71 17.11
C GLY A 250 10.00 -4.82 17.26
N SER A 251 8.77 -4.54 17.72
CA SER A 251 7.71 -5.56 17.80
C SER A 251 7.22 -5.96 16.41
N SER A 252 7.20 -7.25 16.11
CA SER A 252 6.48 -7.83 14.97
C SER A 252 5.07 -8.30 15.32
N VAL A 253 4.88 -8.71 16.58
CA VAL A 253 3.58 -9.10 17.12
C VAL A 253 3.31 -8.29 18.38
N CYS A 254 2.21 -7.57 18.41
CA CYS A 254 1.83 -6.75 19.55
C CYS A 254 0.33 -6.84 19.80
N LEU A 255 -0.07 -6.88 21.07
CA LEU A 255 -1.47 -6.88 21.47
C LEU A 255 -1.91 -5.44 21.74
N PHE A 256 -2.98 -5.00 21.09
CA PHE A 256 -3.68 -3.77 21.42
C PHE A 256 -4.82 -4.06 22.40
N ASN A 257 -4.78 -3.43 23.58
CA ASN A 257 -5.82 -3.51 24.60
C ASN A 257 -6.48 -2.13 24.78
N PRO A 258 -7.64 -1.89 24.18
CA PRO A 258 -8.31 -0.58 24.26
C PRO A 258 -8.78 -0.21 25.67
N LYS A 259 -8.89 -1.19 26.57
CA LYS A 259 -9.35 -0.97 27.97
C LYS A 259 -8.25 -0.46 28.90
N ALA A 260 -6.99 -0.52 28.48
CA ALA A 260 -5.90 0.02 29.29
C ALA A 260 -5.89 1.55 29.25
N THR A 261 -5.76 2.17 30.41
CA THR A 261 -5.72 3.65 30.56
C THR A 261 -4.32 4.20 30.25
N ASP A 262 -3.28 3.44 30.57
CA ASP A 262 -1.90 3.80 30.25
C ASP A 262 -1.57 3.40 28.79
N MET A 263 -1.09 4.34 28.02
CA MET A 263 -0.74 4.13 26.59
C MET A 263 0.32 3.05 26.41
N LYS A 264 1.30 2.93 27.31
CA LYS A 264 2.31 1.86 27.23
C LYS A 264 1.72 0.47 27.51
N GLN A 265 0.65 0.42 28.29
CA GLN A 265 -0.04 -0.84 28.58
C GLN A 265 -1.11 -1.18 27.53
N ARG A 266 -1.46 -0.22 26.67
CA ARG A 266 -2.35 -0.50 25.52
C ARG A 266 -1.68 -1.35 24.48
N PHE A 267 -0.35 -1.22 24.33
CA PHE A 267 0.41 -1.95 23.32
C PHE A 267 1.45 -2.82 24.00
N ILE A 268 1.21 -4.11 24.04
CA ILE A 268 2.08 -5.07 24.69
C ILE A 268 2.84 -5.86 23.62
N ASN A 269 4.16 -5.87 23.70
CA ASN A 269 5.01 -6.64 22.79
C ASN A 269 4.85 -8.15 23.07
N PHE A 270 4.43 -8.91 22.09
CA PHE A 270 4.31 -10.36 22.10
C PHE A 270 5.34 -11.07 21.22
N GLY A 271 6.21 -10.32 20.55
CA GLY A 271 7.30 -10.87 19.77
C GLY A 271 8.06 -9.78 19.01
N ASN A 272 9.36 -9.77 19.20
CA ASN A 272 10.26 -8.94 18.40
C ASN A 272 10.40 -9.50 16.99
N VAL A 273 10.79 -8.61 16.07
CA VAL A 273 11.02 -9.00 14.69
C VAL A 273 12.04 -10.15 14.60
N GLN A 274 11.64 -11.18 13.86
CA GLN A 274 12.48 -12.26 13.39
C GLN A 274 12.31 -12.36 11.89
N SER A 275 13.39 -12.45 11.20
CA SER A 275 13.39 -12.35 9.75
C SER A 275 13.63 -13.64 9.03
N ARG A 276 13.89 -14.71 9.77
CA ARG A 276 14.18 -16.01 9.16
C ARG A 276 13.06 -16.99 9.49
N PRO A 277 12.17 -17.23 8.53
CA PRO A 277 11.26 -18.35 8.63
C PRO A 277 12.04 -19.66 8.67
N VAL A 278 11.44 -20.70 9.26
CA VAL A 278 12.00 -22.03 9.33
C VAL A 278 10.98 -23.06 8.84
N VAL A 279 11.47 -24.19 8.33
CA VAL A 279 10.63 -25.33 8.01
C VAL A 279 10.90 -26.42 9.05
N GLU A 280 9.92 -26.69 9.92
CA GLU A 280 9.99 -27.72 10.96
C GLU A 280 8.95 -28.81 10.65
N ASN A 281 9.39 -30.04 10.48
CA ASN A 281 8.51 -31.17 10.14
C ASN A 281 7.60 -30.93 8.95
N GLY A 282 8.08 -30.24 7.92
CA GLY A 282 7.31 -29.87 6.73
C GLY A 282 6.35 -28.68 6.91
N GLN A 283 6.35 -28.05 8.08
CA GLN A 283 5.55 -26.87 8.37
C GLN A 283 6.40 -25.61 8.30
N LEU A 284 6.04 -24.68 7.44
CA LEU A 284 6.66 -23.35 7.37
C LEU A 284 6.14 -22.49 8.53
N LEU A 285 7.04 -21.92 9.31
CA LEU A 285 6.68 -21.10 10.45
C LEU A 285 7.67 -19.95 10.70
N LEU A 286 7.20 -18.94 11.42
CA LEU A 286 8.01 -17.82 11.90
C LEU A 286 7.79 -17.67 13.41
N ARG A 287 8.87 -17.75 14.18
CA ARG A 287 8.84 -17.71 15.65
C ARG A 287 9.41 -16.39 16.15
N HIS A 288 8.67 -15.70 16.99
CA HIS A 288 9.05 -14.41 17.57
C HIS A 288 9.16 -14.52 19.09
N GLU A 289 10.22 -13.98 19.64
CA GLU A 289 10.43 -13.90 21.09
C GLU A 289 10.25 -12.46 21.58
N SER A 290 9.52 -12.30 22.65
CA SER A 290 9.26 -11.00 23.27
C SER A 290 10.25 -10.73 24.40
N PRO A 291 10.68 -9.48 24.62
CA PRO A 291 11.37 -9.09 25.85
C PRO A 291 10.41 -8.98 27.04
N THR A 292 9.08 -9.09 26.83
CA THR A 292 8.07 -8.93 27.87
C THR A 292 7.87 -10.25 28.63
N PRO A 293 8.03 -10.26 29.97
CA PRO A 293 7.78 -11.45 30.76
C PRO A 293 6.34 -11.94 30.64
N CYS A 294 6.14 -13.24 30.60
CA CYS A 294 4.83 -13.85 30.55
C CYS A 294 4.09 -13.71 31.90
N ALA A 295 2.88 -13.18 31.86
CA ALA A 295 2.10 -12.96 33.08
C ALA A 295 1.75 -14.25 33.86
N LYS A 296 1.74 -15.41 33.17
CA LYS A 296 1.46 -16.71 33.78
C LYS A 296 2.71 -17.47 34.24
N ASN A 297 3.87 -17.08 33.74
CA ASN A 297 5.15 -17.67 34.11
C ASN A 297 6.24 -16.59 34.05
N ALA A 298 6.54 -15.98 35.19
CA ALA A 298 7.50 -14.87 35.28
C ALA A 298 8.96 -15.27 34.93
N SER A 299 9.27 -16.56 34.85
CA SER A 299 10.59 -17.05 34.39
C SER A 299 10.68 -17.23 32.88
N ALA A 300 9.56 -17.07 32.14
CA ALA A 300 9.51 -17.14 30.69
C ALA A 300 9.00 -15.83 30.09
N ASN A 301 9.43 -15.52 28.90
CA ASN A 301 8.91 -14.43 28.12
C ASN A 301 7.75 -14.89 27.21
N TYR A 302 6.94 -13.92 26.73
CA TYR A 302 5.98 -14.22 25.69
C TYR A 302 6.67 -14.64 24.40
N THR A 303 6.06 -15.57 23.68
CA THR A 303 6.49 -16.04 22.37
C THR A 303 5.29 -16.01 21.43
N SER A 304 5.50 -15.71 20.17
CA SER A 304 4.49 -15.83 19.11
C SER A 304 4.99 -16.71 17.99
N VAL A 305 4.13 -17.58 17.49
CA VAL A 305 4.43 -18.47 16.37
C VAL A 305 3.36 -18.30 15.29
N ILE A 306 3.79 -17.99 14.09
CA ILE A 306 2.93 -17.90 12.91
C ILE A 306 3.19 -19.14 12.06
N TYR A 307 2.16 -19.96 11.86
CA TYR A 307 2.19 -21.14 10.98
C TYR A 307 1.64 -20.75 9.62
N PHE A 308 2.42 -20.94 8.57
CA PHE A 308 2.01 -20.62 7.21
C PHE A 308 1.52 -21.88 6.48
N SER A 309 0.38 -21.77 5.80
CA SER A 309 -0.20 -22.87 5.02
C SER A 309 -0.45 -22.39 3.59
N CYS A 310 -0.20 -23.29 2.63
CA CYS A 310 -0.40 -23.00 1.21
C CYS A 310 -1.88 -23.00 0.82
N ASP A 311 -2.33 -21.92 0.20
CA ASP A 311 -3.54 -21.87 -0.62
C ASP A 311 -3.33 -20.82 -1.72
N LYS A 312 -3.23 -21.26 -2.98
CA LYS A 312 -3.05 -20.39 -4.16
C LYS A 312 -4.29 -19.54 -4.50
N PHE A 313 -5.45 -19.91 -3.99
CA PHE A 313 -6.72 -19.29 -4.34
C PHE A 313 -7.30 -18.39 -3.25
N ILE A 314 -6.62 -18.27 -2.12
CA ILE A 314 -7.07 -17.39 -1.05
C ILE A 314 -7.01 -15.93 -1.48
N ARG A 315 -8.13 -15.19 -1.31
CA ARG A 315 -8.24 -13.78 -1.74
C ARG A 315 -7.81 -12.77 -0.67
N ASN A 316 -8.08 -13.08 0.60
CA ASN A 316 -7.76 -12.23 1.73
C ASN A 316 -6.87 -12.98 2.71
N ALA A 317 -5.58 -13.04 2.41
CA ALA A 317 -4.63 -13.66 3.31
C ALA A 317 -4.43 -12.77 4.55
N HIS A 318 -4.77 -13.27 5.71
CA HIS A 318 -4.53 -12.62 6.99
C HIS A 318 -4.29 -13.66 8.10
N PRO A 319 -3.48 -13.33 9.11
CA PRO A 319 -3.25 -14.25 10.23
C PRO A 319 -4.51 -14.38 11.09
N GLU A 320 -4.83 -15.59 11.48
CA GLU A 320 -5.91 -15.89 12.42
C GLU A 320 -5.33 -16.35 13.75
N TYR A 321 -5.87 -15.84 14.85
CA TYR A 321 -5.47 -16.28 16.19
C TYR A 321 -5.94 -17.72 16.42
N ALA A 322 -4.98 -18.65 16.56
CA ALA A 322 -5.25 -20.08 16.75
C ALA A 322 -5.37 -20.48 18.24
N GLY A 323 -4.78 -19.71 19.15
CA GLY A 323 -4.86 -19.97 20.58
C GLY A 323 -3.52 -19.84 21.32
N LEU A 324 -3.51 -20.35 22.56
CA LEU A 324 -2.32 -20.42 23.39
C LEU A 324 -1.70 -21.81 23.32
N GLY A 325 -0.40 -21.87 23.25
CA GLY A 325 0.36 -23.10 23.44
C GLY A 325 0.20 -23.71 24.84
N ALA A 326 0.65 -24.94 25.01
CA ALA A 326 0.55 -25.66 26.28
C ALA A 326 1.27 -24.95 27.45
N ASP A 327 2.28 -24.16 27.18
CA ASP A 327 3.01 -23.33 28.15
C ASP A 327 2.25 -22.08 28.60
N SER A 328 1.12 -21.79 27.97
CA SER A 328 0.30 -20.57 28.21
C SER A 328 1.03 -19.24 28.00
N CYS A 329 2.21 -19.24 27.41
CA CYS A 329 3.04 -18.07 27.11
C CYS A 329 3.31 -17.91 25.60
N THR A 330 3.04 -18.96 24.81
CA THR A 330 3.20 -18.96 23.36
C THR A 330 1.85 -18.70 22.66
N TYR A 331 1.76 -17.61 21.94
CA TYR A 331 0.59 -17.25 21.12
C TYR A 331 0.76 -17.83 19.72
N GLN A 332 -0.26 -18.50 19.24
CA GLN A 332 -0.23 -19.21 17.95
C GLN A 332 -1.18 -18.54 16.95
N PHE A 333 -0.71 -18.41 15.71
CA PHE A 333 -1.45 -17.84 14.61
C PHE A 333 -1.33 -18.74 13.38
N ASN A 334 -2.41 -18.89 12.63
CA ASN A 334 -2.42 -19.54 11.33
C ASN A 334 -2.49 -18.47 10.24
N PHE A 335 -1.65 -18.58 9.22
CA PHE A 335 -1.63 -17.67 8.10
C PHE A 335 -1.67 -18.47 6.79
N VAL A 336 -2.83 -18.47 6.15
CA VAL A 336 -3.00 -19.13 4.85
C VAL A 336 -2.62 -18.14 3.75
N THR A 337 -1.68 -18.53 2.88
CA THR A 337 -1.13 -17.64 1.84
C THR A 337 -0.57 -18.42 0.65
N PRO A 338 -0.65 -17.89 -0.58
CA PRO A 338 0.04 -18.48 -1.73
C PRO A 338 1.56 -18.53 -1.60
N LEU A 339 2.14 -17.62 -0.79
CA LEU A 339 3.59 -17.55 -0.55
C LEU A 339 4.14 -18.74 0.25
N ALA A 340 3.27 -19.53 0.86
CA ALA A 340 3.62 -20.78 1.51
C ALA A 340 3.54 -22.00 0.57
N CYS A 341 3.29 -21.79 -0.73
CA CYS A 341 3.25 -22.86 -1.73
C CYS A 341 4.64 -23.09 -2.32
N ASN A 342 5.03 -24.33 -2.48
CA ASN A 342 6.34 -24.72 -3.05
C ASN A 342 6.27 -25.19 -4.52
N ASP A 343 5.08 -25.24 -5.09
CA ASP A 343 4.76 -25.69 -6.44
C ASP A 343 4.36 -24.54 -7.37
N LEU A 344 5.03 -23.38 -7.23
CA LEU A 344 4.81 -22.23 -8.11
C LEU A 344 5.38 -22.50 -9.50
N GLU A 345 4.70 -21.99 -10.52
CA GLU A 345 5.21 -22.01 -11.90
C GLU A 345 6.56 -21.29 -11.99
N PRO A 346 7.48 -21.78 -12.84
CA PRO A 346 8.76 -21.14 -13.04
C PRO A 346 8.63 -19.66 -13.42
N CYS A 347 9.47 -18.81 -12.84
CA CYS A 347 9.45 -17.36 -13.07
C CYS A 347 8.12 -16.66 -12.76
N THR A 348 7.43 -17.16 -11.78
CA THR A 348 6.26 -16.49 -11.18
C THR A 348 6.51 -16.16 -9.71
N ALA A 349 5.82 -15.15 -9.21
CA ALA A 349 5.83 -14.79 -7.79
C ALA A 349 4.51 -14.13 -7.39
N PHE A 350 4.08 -14.30 -6.14
CA PHE A 350 2.93 -13.61 -5.60
C PHE A 350 3.34 -12.34 -4.84
N THR A 351 2.59 -11.26 -5.03
CA THR A 351 2.72 -10.03 -4.26
C THR A 351 2.09 -10.15 -2.87
N SER A 352 2.25 -9.13 -2.03
CA SER A 352 1.56 -9.01 -0.74
C SER A 352 0.03 -8.95 -0.87
N THR A 353 -0.48 -8.56 -2.02
CA THR A 353 -1.90 -8.53 -2.35
C THR A 353 -2.41 -9.82 -3.01
N ASN A 354 -1.58 -10.89 -3.00
CA ASN A 354 -1.82 -12.16 -3.67
C ASN A 354 -2.01 -12.06 -5.20
N GLU A 355 -1.44 -11.03 -5.81
CA GLU A 355 -1.38 -10.91 -7.26
C GLU A 355 -0.24 -11.79 -7.80
N LEU A 356 -0.53 -12.57 -8.84
CA LEU A 356 0.49 -13.34 -9.53
C LEU A 356 1.23 -12.45 -10.53
N LEU A 357 2.53 -12.30 -10.32
CA LEU A 357 3.44 -11.72 -11.31
C LEU A 357 4.06 -12.84 -12.13
N ASP A 358 3.86 -12.79 -13.43
CA ASP A 358 4.30 -13.81 -14.37
C ASP A 358 5.35 -13.25 -15.34
N LEU A 359 6.60 -13.63 -15.13
CA LEU A 359 7.73 -13.33 -16.02
C LEU A 359 8.09 -14.53 -16.91
N SER A 360 7.33 -15.63 -16.87
CA SER A 360 7.60 -16.81 -17.68
C SER A 360 7.68 -16.55 -19.20
N PRO A 361 6.94 -15.54 -19.77
CA PRO A 361 7.11 -15.21 -21.19
C PRO A 361 8.53 -14.77 -21.58
N LEU A 362 9.36 -14.36 -20.61
CA LEU A 362 10.76 -14.02 -20.87
C LEU A 362 11.61 -15.26 -21.24
N SER A 363 11.21 -16.46 -20.81
CA SER A 363 11.90 -17.72 -21.09
C SER A 363 11.94 -18.06 -22.58
N SER A 364 10.97 -17.59 -23.36
CA SER A 364 10.90 -17.81 -24.81
C SER A 364 11.73 -16.80 -25.62
N LYS A 365 12.29 -15.78 -24.95
CA LYS A 365 13.12 -14.78 -25.62
C LYS A 365 14.55 -15.29 -25.80
N PRO A 366 15.23 -14.89 -26.87
CA PRO A 366 16.62 -15.26 -27.07
C PRO A 366 17.53 -14.69 -26.00
N ASP A 367 18.63 -15.37 -25.73
CA ASP A 367 19.65 -14.90 -24.80
C ASP A 367 20.11 -13.48 -25.15
N ARG A 368 20.34 -12.70 -24.12
CA ARG A 368 20.85 -11.34 -24.28
C ARG A 368 22.37 -11.34 -24.27
N THR A 369 22.96 -10.78 -25.32
CA THR A 369 24.41 -10.60 -25.41
C THR A 369 24.76 -9.14 -25.19
N LEU A 370 25.71 -8.88 -24.29
CA LEU A 370 26.21 -7.54 -23.98
C LEU A 370 27.74 -7.55 -24.00
N ILE A 371 28.33 -6.49 -24.52
CA ILE A 371 29.77 -6.27 -24.47
C ILE A 371 30.09 -5.15 -23.50
N LYS A 372 30.93 -5.45 -22.51
CA LYS A 372 31.42 -4.46 -21.54
C LYS A 372 32.87 -4.80 -21.17
N ASP A 373 33.74 -3.81 -21.20
CA ASP A 373 35.15 -3.93 -20.78
C ASP A 373 35.91 -5.10 -21.43
N GLY A 374 35.63 -5.36 -22.73
CA GLY A 374 36.26 -6.43 -23.48
C GLY A 374 35.77 -7.85 -23.16
N ARG A 375 34.70 -7.97 -22.38
CA ARG A 375 34.00 -9.23 -22.09
C ARG A 375 32.69 -9.30 -22.87
N ASN A 376 32.38 -10.45 -23.36
CA ASN A 376 31.11 -10.74 -24.05
C ASN A 376 30.21 -11.55 -23.11
N TYR A 377 29.18 -10.90 -22.54
CA TYR A 377 28.23 -11.50 -21.60
C TYR A 377 27.06 -12.13 -22.36
N THR A 378 26.73 -13.36 -21.98
CA THR A 378 25.53 -14.06 -22.42
C THR A 378 24.65 -14.32 -21.20
N ILE A 379 23.39 -13.86 -21.25
CA ILE A 379 22.46 -13.89 -20.13
C ILE A 379 21.11 -14.38 -20.63
N ALA A 380 20.61 -15.45 -20.04
CA ALA A 380 19.23 -15.90 -20.21
C ALA A 380 18.37 -15.39 -19.04
N VAL A 381 17.11 -15.11 -19.32
CA VAL A 381 16.15 -14.70 -18.32
C VAL A 381 15.03 -15.72 -18.28
N CYS A 382 14.77 -16.31 -17.13
CA CYS A 382 13.78 -17.37 -16.95
C CYS A 382 14.05 -18.65 -17.79
N ALA A 383 15.26 -18.83 -18.29
CA ALA A 383 15.69 -19.99 -19.09
C ALA A 383 17.16 -20.30 -18.82
N HIS A 384 17.58 -21.47 -19.26
CA HIS A 384 19.01 -21.79 -19.33
C HIS A 384 19.66 -21.01 -20.49
N ALA A 385 20.84 -20.47 -20.26
CA ALA A 385 21.61 -19.80 -21.30
C ALA A 385 22.17 -20.83 -22.30
N GLY A 386 22.07 -20.49 -23.57
CA GLY A 386 22.62 -21.29 -24.62
C GLY A 386 24.17 -21.17 -24.74
N SER A 387 24.74 -21.74 -25.79
CA SER A 387 26.18 -21.58 -26.07
C SER A 387 26.56 -20.10 -26.14
N PRO A 388 27.66 -19.65 -25.50
CA PRO A 388 28.78 -20.45 -24.98
C PRO A 388 28.69 -20.88 -23.52
N CYS A 389 27.58 -20.63 -22.84
CA CYS A 389 27.43 -20.99 -21.44
C CYS A 389 27.32 -22.51 -21.23
N GLN A 390 27.60 -22.97 -20.00
CA GLN A 390 27.43 -24.36 -19.61
C GLN A 390 25.96 -24.78 -19.60
N GLU A 391 25.67 -26.07 -19.69
CA GLU A 391 24.32 -26.63 -19.82
C GLU A 391 23.32 -26.17 -18.75
N ASN A 392 23.79 -25.95 -17.51
CA ASN A 392 22.98 -25.44 -16.41
C ASN A 392 23.19 -23.94 -16.14
N GLY A 393 23.91 -23.23 -16.99
CA GLY A 393 24.23 -21.83 -16.79
C GLY A 393 23.01 -20.93 -17.00
N GLY A 394 22.85 -19.92 -16.16
CA GLY A 394 21.92 -18.82 -16.37
C GLY A 394 22.60 -17.60 -16.99
N ALA A 395 23.89 -17.44 -16.72
CA ALA A 395 24.72 -16.38 -17.28
C ALA A 395 26.19 -16.80 -17.35
N CYS A 396 26.92 -16.28 -18.36
CA CYS A 396 28.36 -16.43 -18.50
C CYS A 396 28.97 -15.23 -19.22
N TYR A 397 30.29 -15.10 -19.17
CA TYR A 397 31.02 -14.23 -20.11
C TYR A 397 32.18 -14.94 -20.78
N GLU A 398 32.50 -14.49 -21.97
CA GLU A 398 33.69 -14.90 -22.69
C GLU A 398 34.74 -13.80 -22.71
N GLN A 399 35.98 -14.18 -22.44
CA GLN A 399 37.16 -13.33 -22.54
C GLN A 399 38.34 -14.18 -23.00
N ASN A 400 39.01 -13.74 -24.07
CA ASN A 400 40.18 -14.45 -24.62
C ASN A 400 39.91 -15.95 -24.92
N ALA A 401 38.77 -16.27 -25.52
CA ALA A 401 38.29 -17.62 -25.80
C ALA A 401 38.09 -18.53 -24.60
N THR A 402 38.01 -17.94 -23.39
CA THR A 402 37.68 -18.67 -22.18
C THR A 402 36.30 -18.26 -21.71
N THR A 403 35.43 -19.24 -21.46
CA THR A 403 34.07 -19.01 -20.90
C THR A 403 34.08 -19.16 -19.41
N ILE A 404 33.57 -18.16 -18.72
CA ILE A 404 33.45 -18.11 -17.26
C ILE A 404 31.96 -18.11 -16.89
N SER A 405 31.54 -19.11 -16.06
CA SER A 405 30.19 -19.18 -15.54
C SER A 405 29.96 -18.09 -14.48
N LEU A 406 28.88 -17.33 -14.63
CA LEU A 406 28.46 -16.30 -13.71
C LEU A 406 27.29 -16.72 -12.79
N GLY A 407 26.90 -17.98 -12.85
CA GLY A 407 25.89 -18.58 -12.01
C GLY A 407 24.99 -19.57 -12.75
N ASN A 408 24.50 -20.55 -12.02
CA ASN A 408 23.56 -21.54 -12.52
C ASN A 408 22.15 -20.97 -12.57
N PHE A 409 21.39 -21.39 -13.58
CA PHE A 409 20.01 -20.98 -13.75
C PHE A 409 19.15 -21.30 -12.53
N ASN A 410 18.32 -20.36 -12.15
CA ASN A 410 17.28 -20.51 -11.13
C ASN A 410 16.03 -19.73 -11.58
N SER A 411 14.90 -20.40 -11.63
CA SER A 411 13.63 -19.81 -12.06
C SER A 411 12.85 -19.11 -10.95
N GLN A 412 13.37 -19.11 -9.72
CA GLN A 412 12.65 -18.58 -8.58
C GLN A 412 12.78 -17.06 -8.47
N LEU A 413 11.69 -16.35 -8.72
CA LEU A 413 11.58 -14.93 -8.46
C LEU A 413 11.55 -14.66 -6.96
N ARG A 414 12.25 -13.62 -6.55
CA ARG A 414 12.30 -13.14 -5.18
C ARG A 414 12.06 -11.65 -5.13
N PHE A 415 11.70 -11.15 -3.95
CA PHE A 415 11.56 -9.73 -3.70
C PHE A 415 12.73 -9.23 -2.85
N ASN A 416 13.31 -8.09 -3.21
CA ASN A 416 14.25 -7.40 -2.35
C ASN A 416 13.49 -6.59 -1.27
N GLN A 417 14.22 -5.92 -0.38
CA GLN A 417 13.63 -5.11 0.70
C GLN A 417 12.83 -3.91 0.21
N SER A 418 13.18 -3.38 -0.96
CA SER A 418 12.44 -2.31 -1.62
C SER A 418 11.20 -2.82 -2.38
N GLY A 419 10.95 -4.12 -2.30
CA GLY A 419 9.84 -4.74 -2.99
C GLY A 419 10.06 -4.96 -4.48
N SER A 420 11.26 -4.73 -5.02
CA SER A 420 11.57 -5.01 -6.43
C SER A 420 11.82 -6.51 -6.64
N LEU A 421 11.35 -7.02 -7.79
CA LEU A 421 11.57 -8.41 -8.18
C LEU A 421 13.01 -8.64 -8.63
N TYR A 422 13.57 -9.80 -8.30
CA TYR A 422 14.85 -10.23 -8.85
C TYR A 422 14.95 -11.75 -9.04
N LEU A 423 15.81 -12.16 -9.96
CA LEU A 423 16.35 -13.52 -10.08
C LEU A 423 17.78 -13.54 -9.54
N LEU A 424 18.17 -14.66 -8.94
CA LEU A 424 19.53 -14.86 -8.47
C LEU A 424 20.09 -16.19 -9.00
N TYR A 425 21.13 -16.11 -9.82
CA TYR A 425 21.90 -17.25 -10.32
C TYR A 425 23.15 -17.37 -9.49
N GLU A 426 23.30 -18.46 -8.76
CA GLU A 426 24.41 -18.73 -7.83
C GLU A 426 25.31 -19.86 -8.35
N ASP A 427 26.36 -20.17 -7.61
CA ASP A 427 27.27 -21.27 -7.89
C ASP A 427 27.99 -21.19 -9.25
N GLY A 428 28.37 -20.01 -9.69
CA GLY A 428 29.22 -19.79 -10.86
C GLY A 428 30.66 -20.28 -10.62
N ALA A 429 31.54 -19.91 -11.54
CA ALA A 429 32.98 -20.22 -11.45
C ALA A 429 33.61 -19.59 -10.20
N GLU A 430 34.73 -20.16 -9.76
CA GLU A 430 35.52 -19.59 -8.68
C GLU A 430 36.02 -18.18 -9.06
N CYS A 431 35.90 -17.28 -8.11
CA CYS A 431 36.28 -15.89 -8.27
C CYS A 431 37.29 -15.51 -7.17
N PRO A 432 38.48 -15.03 -7.52
CA PRO A 432 39.46 -14.59 -6.53
C PRO A 432 38.93 -13.34 -5.81
N SER A 433 38.78 -13.44 -4.50
CA SER A 433 38.35 -12.32 -3.66
C SER A 433 39.55 -11.55 -3.14
N ALA A 434 39.49 -10.22 -3.16
CA ALA A 434 40.49 -9.33 -2.60
C ALA A 434 40.71 -9.53 -1.07
N ALA A 435 39.79 -10.21 -0.39
CA ALA A 435 39.84 -10.49 1.05
C ALA A 435 40.43 -11.87 1.42
N GLY A 436 41.02 -12.62 0.44
CA GLY A 436 41.76 -13.84 0.70
C GLY A 436 40.91 -15.12 0.86
N GLY A 437 39.64 -15.11 0.41
CA GLY A 437 38.76 -16.29 0.36
C GLY A 437 38.34 -16.61 -1.08
N THR A 438 38.06 -17.89 -1.37
CA THR A 438 37.42 -18.29 -2.64
C THR A 438 35.91 -17.97 -2.55
N ARG A 439 35.44 -17.04 -3.39
CA ARG A 439 34.01 -16.82 -3.65
C ARG A 439 33.65 -17.46 -5.00
N ARG A 440 32.37 -17.66 -5.21
CA ARG A 440 31.84 -18.03 -6.52
C ARG A 440 31.11 -16.88 -7.14
N TRP A 441 31.15 -16.79 -8.46
CA TRP A 441 30.37 -15.82 -9.20
C TRP A 441 28.88 -16.05 -9.00
N SER A 442 28.13 -14.94 -8.91
CA SER A 442 26.68 -14.92 -8.92
C SER A 442 26.17 -13.80 -9.82
N THR A 443 24.99 -13.99 -10.41
CA THR A 443 24.30 -12.97 -11.21
C THR A 443 22.96 -12.64 -10.56
N LYS A 444 22.75 -11.37 -10.27
CA LYS A 444 21.48 -10.84 -9.81
C LYS A 444 20.85 -10.02 -10.92
N ILE A 445 19.64 -10.40 -11.34
CA ILE A 445 18.84 -9.69 -12.33
C ILE A 445 17.69 -9.01 -11.62
N GLU A 446 17.74 -7.69 -11.49
CA GLU A 446 16.67 -6.89 -10.91
C GLU A 446 15.71 -6.43 -12.01
N PHE A 447 14.43 -6.68 -11.81
CA PHE A 447 13.38 -6.30 -12.74
C PHE A 447 12.80 -4.95 -12.39
N VAL A 448 12.73 -4.08 -13.40
CA VAL A 448 12.18 -2.73 -13.27
C VAL A 448 11.04 -2.58 -14.27
N CYS A 449 9.94 -2.00 -13.80
CA CYS A 449 8.80 -1.69 -14.65
C CYS A 449 9.19 -0.73 -15.78
N ALA A 450 8.94 -1.12 -17.01
CA ALA A 450 9.07 -0.27 -18.18
C ALA A 450 7.74 0.44 -18.43
N ASN A 451 7.54 1.59 -17.83
CA ASN A 451 6.42 2.45 -18.19
C ASN A 451 6.66 3.06 -19.57
N ASN A 452 5.68 2.98 -20.47
CA ASN A 452 5.70 3.62 -21.79
C ASN A 452 5.82 5.16 -21.75
N ALA A 453 6.05 5.75 -20.58
CA ALA A 453 6.00 7.18 -20.33
C ALA A 453 7.26 7.98 -20.67
N THR A 454 8.34 7.36 -21.18
CA THR A 454 9.55 8.09 -21.59
C THR A 454 9.86 7.87 -23.06
N LYS A 455 9.07 8.49 -23.95
CA LYS A 455 9.44 8.69 -25.35
C LYS A 455 10.64 9.65 -25.53
N ASP A 456 11.15 10.25 -24.47
CA ASP A 456 12.15 11.32 -24.55
C ASP A 456 13.62 10.86 -24.52
N ASN A 457 13.91 9.56 -24.44
CA ASN A 457 15.28 9.05 -24.52
C ASN A 457 15.53 8.06 -25.66
N ALA A 458 14.96 8.31 -26.83
CA ALA A 458 15.25 7.58 -28.07
C ALA A 458 16.53 8.08 -28.76
N ALA A 459 17.64 8.24 -28.02
CA ALA A 459 18.94 8.57 -28.58
C ALA A 459 20.01 7.58 -28.08
N ALA A 460 19.83 6.30 -28.38
CA ALA A 460 20.91 5.31 -28.50
C ALA A 460 20.36 3.98 -29.06
N GLY A 461 20.33 3.88 -30.37
CA GLY A 461 20.50 2.61 -31.11
C GLY A 461 19.46 1.52 -30.95
N ALA A 462 18.59 1.40 -31.99
CA ALA A 462 17.91 0.20 -32.49
C ALA A 462 16.57 -0.22 -31.88
N GLY A 463 15.51 -0.17 -32.67
CA GLY A 463 14.36 -1.07 -32.64
C GLY A 463 13.07 -0.42 -32.12
N THR A 464 12.20 -0.13 -33.04
CA THR A 464 10.80 0.26 -32.86
C THR A 464 10.00 -0.75 -32.02
N GLY A 465 9.42 -0.30 -30.91
CA GLY A 465 8.50 -1.06 -30.07
C GLY A 465 8.93 -0.95 -28.61
N GLY A 466 8.05 -0.57 -27.70
CA GLY A 466 8.29 -0.53 -26.24
C GLY A 466 8.81 -1.88 -25.73
N GLY A 467 10.10 -2.13 -25.89
CA GLY A 467 10.75 -3.42 -25.72
C GLY A 467 11.57 -3.47 -24.46
N ASP A 468 11.71 -4.68 -23.94
CA ASP A 468 12.60 -4.99 -22.84
C ASP A 468 14.02 -4.45 -23.09
N SER A 469 14.60 -3.87 -22.07
CA SER A 469 16.00 -3.42 -22.10
C SER A 469 16.78 -4.05 -20.95
N LEU A 470 18.05 -4.39 -21.21
CA LEU A 470 18.94 -4.99 -20.23
C LEU A 470 20.20 -4.17 -20.14
N LYS A 471 20.62 -3.84 -18.89
CA LYS A 471 21.80 -3.04 -18.61
C LYS A 471 22.61 -3.66 -17.47
N ILE A 472 23.92 -3.80 -17.65
CA ILE A 472 24.83 -4.16 -16.57
C ILE A 472 25.07 -2.92 -15.70
N ILE A 473 24.67 -3.01 -14.44
CA ILE A 473 24.85 -1.94 -13.45
C ILE A 473 26.23 -2.07 -12.82
N GLU A 474 26.56 -3.25 -12.30
CA GLU A 474 27.80 -3.51 -11.59
C GLU A 474 28.36 -4.87 -11.98
N ASP A 475 29.68 -4.96 -12.10
CA ASP A 475 30.45 -6.19 -12.30
C ASP A 475 31.65 -6.12 -11.35
N SER A 476 31.43 -6.45 -10.11
CA SER A 476 32.44 -6.35 -9.05
C SER A 476 32.20 -7.38 -7.94
N ASN A 477 33.20 -7.64 -7.13
CA ASN A 477 33.06 -8.48 -5.95
C ASN A 477 32.47 -9.88 -6.19
N CYS A 478 32.74 -10.49 -7.35
CA CYS A 478 32.19 -11.78 -7.75
C CYS A 478 30.66 -11.79 -7.92
N GLN A 479 30.07 -10.61 -8.16
CA GLN A 479 28.67 -10.46 -8.47
C GLN A 479 28.47 -9.62 -9.71
N LEU A 480 27.64 -10.11 -10.63
CA LEU A 480 27.12 -9.36 -11.77
C LEU A 480 25.72 -8.86 -11.41
N LEU A 481 25.55 -7.54 -11.35
CA LEU A 481 24.25 -6.90 -11.12
C LEU A 481 23.70 -6.37 -12.46
N ILE A 482 22.52 -6.84 -12.80
CA ILE A 482 21.81 -6.49 -14.05
C ILE A 482 20.49 -5.84 -13.70
N GLN A 483 20.16 -4.78 -14.40
CA GLN A 483 18.82 -4.21 -14.42
C GLN A 483 18.12 -4.62 -15.73
N TYR A 484 16.96 -5.24 -15.59
CA TYR A 484 16.12 -5.65 -16.71
C TYR A 484 14.81 -4.86 -16.67
N GLN A 485 14.60 -3.97 -17.65
CA GLN A 485 13.34 -3.24 -17.77
C GLN A 485 12.37 -4.05 -18.62
N THR A 486 11.17 -4.27 -18.10
CA THR A 486 10.11 -4.99 -18.82
C THR A 486 8.73 -4.56 -18.34
N PRO A 487 7.74 -4.45 -19.24
CA PRO A 487 6.35 -4.22 -18.83
C PRO A 487 5.79 -5.33 -17.92
N LEU A 488 6.32 -6.55 -18.02
CA LEU A 488 5.89 -7.68 -17.20
C LEU A 488 6.23 -7.53 -15.71
N ALA A 489 7.22 -6.68 -15.38
CA ALA A 489 7.59 -6.38 -13.99
C ALA A 489 6.79 -5.21 -13.40
N CYS A 490 5.88 -4.61 -14.16
CA CYS A 490 5.06 -3.53 -13.64
C CYS A 490 4.08 -4.08 -12.62
N ARG A 491 4.22 -3.62 -11.38
CA ARG A 491 3.24 -3.83 -10.32
C ARG A 491 2.16 -2.77 -10.44
N GLU A 492 1.04 -3.03 -9.80
CA GLU A 492 0.02 -2.00 -9.65
C GLU A 492 0.59 -0.80 -8.89
N PRO A 493 0.68 0.36 -9.53
CA PRO A 493 1.26 1.54 -8.89
C PRO A 493 0.32 2.15 -7.85
N ILE A 494 -0.90 1.60 -7.68
CA ILE A 494 -1.94 2.23 -6.89
C ILE A 494 -2.38 1.39 -5.71
N LYS A 495 -2.64 2.09 -4.59
CA LYS A 495 -3.24 1.48 -3.41
C LYS A 495 -4.76 1.49 -3.54
N CYS A 496 -5.37 0.30 -3.39
CA CYS A 496 -6.82 0.12 -3.41
C CYS A 496 -7.49 0.50 -2.09
N LYS A 497 -6.78 1.21 -1.23
CA LYS A 497 -7.22 1.67 0.09
C LYS A 497 -7.04 3.16 0.21
N ALA A 498 -8.06 3.84 0.73
CA ALA A 498 -8.01 5.26 1.03
C ALA A 498 -8.38 5.49 2.50
N THR A 499 -7.69 6.41 3.14
CA THR A 499 -7.90 6.75 4.54
C THR A 499 -8.48 8.15 4.65
N ILE A 500 -9.63 8.30 5.31
CA ILE A 500 -10.17 9.63 5.66
C ILE A 500 -9.95 9.94 7.12
N TYR A 501 -9.72 11.22 7.35
CA TYR A 501 -9.85 11.84 8.65
C TYR A 501 -11.23 12.46 8.79
N VAL A 502 -12.04 11.90 9.68
CA VAL A 502 -13.35 12.45 9.98
C VAL A 502 -13.24 13.24 11.28
N ASP A 503 -13.51 14.52 11.19
CA ASP A 503 -13.64 15.38 12.36
C ASP A 503 -15.07 15.29 12.90
N HIS A 504 -15.27 14.49 13.93
CA HIS A 504 -16.57 14.32 14.60
C HIS A 504 -16.94 15.48 15.53
N THR A 505 -16.14 16.57 15.57
CA THR A 505 -16.44 17.72 16.42
C THR A 505 -17.73 18.43 16.01
N ALA A 506 -18.16 18.34 14.75
CA ALA A 506 -19.41 18.91 14.25
C ALA A 506 -20.68 18.17 14.72
N GLU A 507 -20.57 16.93 15.17
CA GLU A 507 -21.69 16.09 15.61
C GLU A 507 -21.77 15.91 17.13
N GLY A 508 -20.96 16.63 17.91
CA GLY A 508 -20.99 16.56 19.36
C GLY A 508 -20.40 15.29 19.98
N LEU A 509 -19.81 14.42 19.19
CA LEU A 509 -19.13 13.19 19.60
C LEU A 509 -17.60 13.37 19.65
N GLY A 510 -17.06 14.31 20.29
CA GLY A 510 -15.67 14.60 20.67
C GLY A 510 -14.48 13.73 20.23
N SER A 511 -14.60 12.90 19.19
CA SER A 511 -13.52 12.06 18.70
C SER A 511 -13.37 12.18 17.20
N SER A 512 -12.21 12.61 16.72
CA SER A 512 -11.85 12.46 15.31
C SER A 512 -11.48 11.00 15.05
N GLY A 513 -12.17 10.37 14.10
CA GLY A 513 -11.94 9.00 13.64
C GLY A 513 -11.14 8.96 12.35
N VAL A 514 -10.44 7.87 12.14
CA VAL A 514 -9.87 7.52 10.83
C VAL A 514 -10.74 6.43 10.24
N GLU A 515 -11.29 6.69 9.10
CA GLU A 515 -12.08 5.73 8.35
C GLU A 515 -11.26 5.22 7.17
N LEU A 516 -11.26 3.91 6.97
CA LEU A 516 -10.55 3.25 5.88
C LEU A 516 -11.57 2.74 4.87
N ILE A 517 -11.51 3.24 3.64
CA ILE A 517 -12.17 2.59 2.50
C ILE A 517 -11.18 1.60 1.87
N ASP A 518 -11.63 0.37 1.70
CA ASP A 518 -10.87 -0.72 1.08
C ASP A 518 -11.66 -1.33 -0.06
N LEU A 519 -11.24 -1.08 -1.31
CA LEU A 519 -11.82 -1.67 -2.51
C LEU A 519 -11.17 -2.99 -2.91
N THR A 520 -10.18 -3.49 -2.16
CA THR A 520 -9.52 -4.78 -2.44
C THR A 520 -10.53 -5.92 -2.69
N PRO A 521 -11.67 -6.02 -1.98
CA PRO A 521 -12.66 -7.05 -2.26
C PRO A 521 -13.31 -6.97 -3.66
N LEU A 522 -13.21 -5.83 -4.35
CA LEU A 522 -13.71 -5.65 -5.72
C LEU A 522 -12.65 -6.00 -6.78
N ILE A 523 -11.41 -6.21 -6.43
CA ILE A 523 -10.39 -6.69 -7.36
C ILE A 523 -10.84 -8.05 -7.89
N SER A 524 -10.82 -8.22 -9.20
CA SER A 524 -11.17 -9.48 -9.85
C SER A 524 -9.91 -10.11 -10.46
N ASP A 525 -9.65 -11.37 -10.07
CA ASP A 525 -8.49 -12.15 -10.53
C ASP A 525 -8.84 -13.12 -11.66
N SER A 526 -10.13 -13.42 -11.85
CA SER A 526 -10.58 -14.43 -12.79
C SER A 526 -11.32 -13.87 -14.00
N ASP A 527 -11.85 -12.66 -13.90
CA ASP A 527 -12.70 -12.06 -14.93
C ASP A 527 -12.66 -10.53 -14.86
N ASN A 528 -13.06 -9.86 -15.93
CA ASN A 528 -13.23 -8.41 -15.96
C ASN A 528 -14.70 -8.04 -15.75
N TYR A 529 -14.96 -6.92 -15.09
CA TYR A 529 -16.31 -6.39 -14.99
C TYR A 529 -16.75 -5.83 -16.33
N GLU A 530 -17.90 -6.26 -16.82
CA GLU A 530 -18.55 -5.65 -17.99
C GLU A 530 -19.51 -4.56 -17.48
N ALA A 531 -19.30 -3.31 -17.91
CA ALA A 531 -20.15 -2.20 -17.50
C ALA A 531 -21.45 -2.14 -18.29
N ARG A 532 -22.53 -1.74 -17.62
CA ARG A 532 -23.76 -1.33 -18.30
C ARG A 532 -23.61 0.07 -18.84
N VAL A 533 -24.33 0.36 -19.92
CA VAL A 533 -24.36 1.68 -20.55
C VAL A 533 -25.74 2.31 -20.30
N GLU A 534 -25.76 3.40 -19.56
CA GLU A 534 -26.96 4.20 -19.26
C GLU A 534 -26.64 5.68 -19.45
N LEU A 535 -26.44 6.06 -20.71
CA LEU A 535 -26.10 7.44 -21.10
C LEU A 535 -27.34 8.27 -21.33
N PRO A 536 -27.30 9.59 -21.10
CA PRO A 536 -28.30 10.53 -21.58
C PRO A 536 -28.40 10.49 -23.12
N ALA A 537 -29.59 10.69 -23.68
CA ALA A 537 -29.82 10.66 -25.13
C ALA A 537 -28.90 11.60 -25.91
N SER A 538 -28.46 12.70 -25.31
CA SER A 538 -27.47 13.63 -25.88
C SER A 538 -26.09 13.05 -26.07
N MET A 539 -25.71 11.97 -25.35
CA MET A 539 -24.38 11.35 -25.35
C MET A 539 -24.36 9.95 -25.99
N GLU A 540 -25.51 9.36 -26.29
CA GLU A 540 -25.58 8.01 -26.88
C GLU A 540 -24.83 7.92 -28.22
N HIS A 541 -24.74 8.99 -28.98
CA HIS A 541 -24.01 9.03 -30.25
C HIS A 541 -22.49 8.92 -30.11
N LEU A 542 -21.91 9.15 -28.90
CA LEU A 542 -20.49 9.06 -28.62
C LEU A 542 -20.03 7.60 -28.44
N VAL A 543 -20.96 6.68 -28.22
CA VAL A 543 -20.66 5.25 -28.05
C VAL A 543 -21.20 4.50 -29.27
N PRO A 544 -20.32 3.88 -30.08
CA PRO A 544 -20.74 3.05 -31.19
C PRO A 544 -21.67 1.92 -30.72
N LYS A 545 -22.63 1.54 -31.56
CA LYS A 545 -23.49 0.37 -31.27
C LYS A 545 -22.62 -0.89 -31.11
N ALA A 546 -23.03 -1.75 -30.19
CA ALA A 546 -22.32 -2.99 -29.84
C ALA A 546 -20.94 -2.78 -29.19
N THR A 547 -20.71 -1.62 -28.56
CA THR A 547 -19.52 -1.41 -27.72
C THR A 547 -19.74 -1.96 -26.33
N LYS A 548 -18.78 -2.72 -25.84
CA LYS A 548 -18.69 -3.22 -24.46
C LYS A 548 -17.53 -2.55 -23.72
N PHE A 549 -17.70 -2.36 -22.43
CA PHE A 549 -16.69 -1.76 -21.56
C PHE A 549 -16.27 -2.79 -20.51
N PHE A 550 -14.96 -3.07 -20.49
CA PHE A 550 -14.35 -3.97 -19.53
C PHE A 550 -13.48 -3.18 -18.55
N LEU A 551 -13.65 -3.48 -17.27
CA LEU A 551 -13.00 -2.77 -16.18
C LEU A 551 -12.49 -3.76 -15.13
N ASN A 552 -11.38 -3.41 -14.48
CA ASN A 552 -10.99 -4.03 -13.22
C ASN A 552 -10.77 -2.93 -12.17
N VAL A 553 -10.77 -3.29 -10.90
CA VAL A 553 -10.62 -2.34 -9.81
C VAL A 553 -9.17 -2.38 -9.33
N CYS A 554 -8.52 -1.20 -9.30
CA CYS A 554 -7.15 -1.01 -8.82
C CYS A 554 -6.07 -1.87 -9.49
N ARG A 555 -6.36 -2.54 -10.58
CA ARG A 555 -5.41 -3.41 -11.27
C ARG A 555 -5.67 -3.43 -12.77
N PRO A 556 -4.69 -3.90 -13.57
CA PRO A 556 -4.91 -4.21 -14.98
C PRO A 556 -6.02 -5.22 -15.20
N LEU A 557 -6.59 -5.19 -16.38
CA LEU A 557 -7.54 -6.20 -16.84
C LEU A 557 -6.92 -7.59 -16.79
N VAL A 558 -7.72 -8.55 -16.39
CA VAL A 558 -7.36 -9.96 -16.47
C VAL A 558 -7.24 -10.33 -17.96
N PRO A 559 -6.10 -10.88 -18.41
CA PRO A 559 -5.95 -11.32 -19.78
C PRO A 559 -7.01 -12.36 -20.13
N LYS A 560 -7.78 -12.11 -21.18
CA LYS A 560 -8.76 -13.05 -21.71
C LYS A 560 -8.45 -13.33 -23.16
N TYR A 561 -8.73 -14.58 -23.57
CA TYR A 561 -8.76 -14.95 -24.97
C TYR A 561 -9.70 -13.99 -25.72
N GLN A 562 -9.21 -13.36 -26.76
CA GLN A 562 -9.89 -12.38 -27.60
C GLN A 562 -10.03 -10.94 -27.04
N LEU A 563 -9.53 -10.60 -25.86
CA LEU A 563 -9.45 -9.22 -25.41
C LEU A 563 -8.00 -8.74 -25.52
N GLY A 564 -7.70 -7.92 -26.53
CA GLY A 564 -6.36 -7.49 -26.93
C GLY A 564 -6.01 -6.05 -26.58
N CYS A 565 -6.74 -5.41 -25.64
CA CYS A 565 -6.34 -4.08 -25.14
C CYS A 565 -4.90 -4.08 -24.63
N ALA A 566 -4.24 -2.93 -24.79
CA ALA A 566 -2.84 -2.77 -24.42
C ALA A 566 -2.53 -3.36 -23.05
N GLY A 567 -1.48 -4.16 -22.94
CA GLY A 567 -1.08 -4.81 -21.70
C GLY A 567 -0.91 -3.78 -20.57
N GLY A 568 -1.50 -4.04 -19.40
CA GLY A 568 -1.52 -3.11 -18.27
C GLY A 568 -2.71 -2.15 -18.23
N SER A 569 -3.58 -2.11 -19.26
CA SER A 569 -4.83 -1.33 -19.22
C SER A 569 -5.75 -1.85 -18.11
N ALA A 570 -6.34 -0.95 -17.33
CA ALA A 570 -7.31 -1.30 -16.30
C ALA A 570 -8.77 -1.08 -16.76
N ALA A 571 -8.94 -0.38 -17.87
CA ALA A 571 -10.21 -0.19 -18.56
C ALA A 571 -10.01 -0.30 -20.08
N CYS A 572 -10.98 -0.93 -20.74
CA CYS A 572 -10.96 -1.20 -22.17
C CYS A 572 -12.36 -1.05 -22.75
N MET A 573 -12.49 -0.39 -23.89
CA MET A 573 -13.69 -0.48 -24.71
C MET A 573 -13.42 -1.35 -25.93
N ALA A 574 -14.36 -2.22 -26.25
CA ALA A 574 -14.29 -3.09 -27.40
C ALA A 574 -15.60 -3.06 -28.16
N LYS A 575 -15.51 -2.79 -29.47
CA LYS A 575 -16.63 -3.03 -30.38
C LYS A 575 -16.70 -4.51 -30.65
N VAL A 576 -17.85 -5.11 -30.42
CA VAL A 576 -18.03 -6.57 -30.59
C VAL A 576 -18.87 -6.86 -31.84
N THR A 577 -18.49 -7.91 -32.54
CA THR A 577 -19.24 -8.45 -33.66
C THR A 577 -20.53 -9.18 -33.21
N SER A 578 -21.38 -9.59 -34.13
CA SER A 578 -22.64 -10.28 -33.82
C SER A 578 -22.46 -11.63 -33.12
N ASP A 579 -21.29 -12.24 -33.26
CA ASP A 579 -20.88 -13.48 -32.57
C ASP A 579 -20.12 -13.21 -31.25
N GLY A 580 -20.01 -11.94 -30.84
CA GLY A 580 -19.42 -11.52 -29.58
C GLY A 580 -17.90 -11.38 -29.57
N ALA A 581 -17.24 -11.56 -30.71
CA ALA A 581 -15.78 -11.34 -30.81
C ALA A 581 -15.45 -9.85 -30.86
N PRO A 582 -14.41 -9.36 -30.14
CA PRO A 582 -13.95 -7.98 -30.25
C PRO A 582 -13.35 -7.70 -31.63
N GLU A 583 -13.74 -6.61 -32.24
CA GLU A 583 -13.29 -6.20 -33.58
C GLU A 583 -12.36 -4.98 -33.52
N GLU A 584 -12.67 -4.04 -32.64
CA GLU A 584 -11.92 -2.81 -32.46
C GLU A 584 -11.82 -2.52 -30.97
N GLU A 585 -10.61 -2.44 -30.43
CA GLU A 585 -10.36 -2.27 -29.01
C GLU A 585 -9.53 -1.01 -28.76
N ARG A 586 -9.85 -0.33 -27.64
CA ARG A 586 -9.10 0.85 -27.19
C ARG A 586 -8.90 0.79 -25.69
N SER A 587 -7.67 1.04 -25.26
CA SER A 587 -7.36 1.27 -23.86
C SER A 587 -8.03 2.57 -23.39
N MET A 588 -8.76 2.49 -22.28
CA MET A 588 -9.39 3.64 -21.64
C MET A 588 -8.62 4.09 -20.39
N GLY A 589 -7.39 3.64 -20.23
CA GLY A 589 -6.46 4.08 -19.22
C GLY A 589 -5.86 2.97 -18.37
N PHE A 590 -4.79 3.38 -17.70
CA PHE A 590 -3.96 2.53 -16.85
C PHE A 590 -4.19 2.91 -15.38
N PRO A 591 -4.00 1.98 -14.44
CA PRO A 591 -4.15 2.23 -13.02
C PRO A 591 -2.90 2.97 -12.49
N LEU A 592 -2.83 4.27 -12.71
CA LEU A 592 -1.70 5.12 -12.35
C LEU A 592 -1.95 5.95 -11.09
N VAL A 593 -3.17 5.95 -10.58
CA VAL A 593 -3.60 6.83 -9.50
C VAL A 593 -4.26 6.01 -8.41
N SER A 594 -3.78 6.19 -7.18
CA SER A 594 -4.36 5.53 -6.00
C SER A 594 -5.80 5.98 -5.75
N LEU A 595 -6.57 5.14 -5.08
CA LEU A 595 -7.93 5.43 -4.66
C LEU A 595 -7.97 6.74 -3.88
N SER A 596 -8.86 7.62 -4.29
CA SER A 596 -9.16 8.87 -3.60
C SER A 596 -10.55 8.81 -2.98
N GLN A 597 -10.72 9.40 -1.81
CA GLN A 597 -12.00 9.45 -1.15
C GLN A 597 -12.64 10.84 -1.32
N ARG A 598 -13.92 10.86 -1.73
CA ARG A 598 -14.70 12.09 -1.84
C ARG A 598 -15.40 12.48 -0.54
N ASN A 599 -16.04 11.51 0.10
CA ASN A 599 -16.73 11.69 1.37
C ASN A 599 -16.82 10.33 2.10
N ARG A 600 -17.52 10.26 3.22
CA ARG A 600 -17.68 9.03 4.01
C ARG A 600 -18.30 7.85 3.26
N THR A 601 -19.09 8.11 2.25
CA THR A 601 -19.89 7.11 1.54
C THR A 601 -19.51 6.97 0.08
N SER A 602 -18.50 7.69 -0.40
CA SER A 602 -18.06 7.64 -1.79
C SER A 602 -16.55 7.74 -1.95
N ALA A 603 -16.03 6.97 -2.89
CA ALA A 603 -14.64 6.94 -3.29
C ALA A 603 -14.51 7.05 -4.82
N GLU A 604 -13.39 7.56 -5.27
CA GLU A 604 -13.12 7.79 -6.70
C GLU A 604 -11.82 7.10 -7.10
N LEU A 605 -11.86 6.40 -8.24
CA LEU A 605 -10.71 5.75 -8.85
C LEU A 605 -10.57 6.25 -10.29
N LEU A 606 -9.36 6.65 -10.68
CA LEU A 606 -9.07 7.27 -11.96
C LEU A 606 -8.02 6.49 -12.73
N TYR A 607 -8.32 6.13 -13.98
CA TYR A 607 -7.38 5.53 -14.93
C TYR A 607 -7.06 6.53 -16.03
N LEU A 608 -5.78 6.72 -16.30
CA LEU A 608 -5.24 7.74 -17.19
C LEU A 608 -4.41 7.12 -18.31
N LYS A 609 -4.08 7.94 -19.31
CA LYS A 609 -3.19 7.58 -20.42
C LYS A 609 -3.71 6.42 -21.26
N GLY A 610 -4.99 6.42 -21.57
CA GLY A 610 -5.56 5.52 -22.57
C GLY A 610 -5.13 5.86 -23.99
N ASP A 611 -5.75 5.20 -24.96
CA ASP A 611 -5.54 5.48 -26.38
C ASP A 611 -6.03 6.90 -26.75
N PRO A 612 -5.60 7.46 -27.89
CA PRO A 612 -6.11 8.75 -28.34
C PRO A 612 -7.64 8.75 -28.48
N CYS A 613 -8.24 9.84 -28.05
CA CYS A 613 -9.70 10.02 -28.09
C CYS A 613 -10.23 10.01 -29.53
N PRO A 614 -11.32 9.29 -29.85
CA PRO A 614 -11.81 9.13 -31.21
C PRO A 614 -12.22 10.44 -31.93
N TRP A 615 -12.57 11.47 -31.18
CA TRP A 615 -12.99 12.76 -31.71
C TRP A 615 -12.04 13.93 -31.41
N ASP A 616 -10.99 13.66 -30.60
CA ASP A 616 -9.93 14.63 -30.30
C ASP A 616 -8.59 13.91 -30.12
N ASN A 617 -7.84 13.79 -31.20
CA ASN A 617 -6.53 13.12 -31.18
C ASN A 617 -5.47 13.80 -30.30
N SER A 618 -5.74 14.98 -29.77
CA SER A 618 -4.85 15.67 -28.84
C SER A 618 -5.05 15.26 -27.39
N THR A 619 -6.17 14.58 -27.09
CA THR A 619 -6.57 14.13 -25.75
C THR A 619 -6.55 12.60 -25.68
N GLU A 620 -6.06 12.06 -24.56
CA GLU A 620 -6.08 10.63 -24.30
C GLU A 620 -7.36 10.22 -23.56
N LEU A 621 -7.84 9.01 -23.84
CA LEU A 621 -8.96 8.43 -23.12
C LEU A 621 -8.62 8.25 -21.64
N SER A 622 -9.59 8.50 -20.79
CA SER A 622 -9.49 8.30 -19.35
C SER A 622 -10.78 7.71 -18.79
N THR A 623 -10.65 6.97 -17.70
CA THR A 623 -11.77 6.34 -17.01
C THR A 623 -11.85 6.85 -15.58
N LYS A 624 -13.01 7.27 -15.18
CA LYS A 624 -13.33 7.69 -13.83
C LYS A 624 -14.42 6.79 -13.26
N MET A 625 -14.14 6.13 -12.13
CA MET A 625 -15.10 5.31 -11.41
C MET A 625 -15.45 5.96 -10.09
N LEU A 626 -16.73 6.27 -9.89
CA LEU A 626 -17.27 6.78 -8.64
C LEU A 626 -17.99 5.65 -7.91
N PHE A 627 -17.42 5.19 -6.82
CA PHE A 627 -18.03 4.20 -5.94
C PHE A 627 -18.92 4.88 -4.91
N ASN A 628 -20.17 4.44 -4.80
CA ASN A 628 -21.13 4.94 -3.83
C ASN A 628 -21.63 3.81 -2.92
N CYS A 629 -21.77 4.12 -1.62
CA CYS A 629 -22.30 3.16 -0.66
C CYS A 629 -23.78 2.87 -0.95
N ASN A 630 -24.09 1.60 -1.18
CA ASN A 630 -25.45 1.06 -1.19
C ASN A 630 -25.46 -0.32 -0.55
N MET A 631 -25.98 -0.41 0.68
CA MET A 631 -26.04 -1.67 1.44
C MET A 631 -26.80 -2.80 0.72
N ARG A 632 -27.68 -2.46 -0.24
CA ARG A 632 -28.50 -3.45 -0.98
C ARG A 632 -27.85 -3.90 -2.29
N ALA A 633 -26.81 -3.23 -2.74
CA ALA A 633 -26.19 -3.50 -4.05
C ALA A 633 -25.25 -4.72 -4.03
N GLY A 634 -24.86 -5.24 -2.84
CA GLY A 634 -23.83 -6.26 -2.74
C GLY A 634 -22.52 -5.75 -3.32
N ARG A 635 -21.81 -6.55 -4.11
CA ARG A 635 -20.61 -6.10 -4.82
C ARG A 635 -20.90 -5.05 -5.90
N GLY A 636 -22.12 -5.02 -6.43
CA GLY A 636 -22.53 -4.12 -7.47
C GLY A 636 -21.87 -4.38 -8.84
N GLN A 637 -22.07 -3.47 -9.76
CA GLN A 637 -21.40 -3.47 -11.07
C GLN A 637 -21.32 -2.06 -11.62
N PRO A 638 -20.30 -1.74 -12.47
CA PRO A 638 -20.14 -0.41 -13.04
C PRO A 638 -21.23 -0.06 -14.07
N VAL A 639 -21.64 1.18 -14.06
CA VAL A 639 -22.61 1.76 -15.01
C VAL A 639 -22.03 3.03 -15.62
N LEU A 640 -21.87 3.09 -16.94
CA LEU A 640 -21.44 4.31 -17.66
C LEU A 640 -22.57 5.34 -17.64
N ARG A 641 -22.31 6.50 -17.04
CA ARG A 641 -23.31 7.59 -16.85
C ARG A 641 -23.08 8.80 -17.72
N SER A 642 -21.83 9.18 -17.98
CA SER A 642 -21.51 10.32 -18.84
C SER A 642 -20.14 10.17 -19.50
N ILE A 643 -19.92 10.95 -20.55
CA ILE A 643 -18.63 11.08 -21.24
C ILE A 643 -18.38 12.58 -21.40
N GLU A 644 -17.32 13.07 -20.77
CA GLU A 644 -16.97 14.49 -20.75
C GLU A 644 -15.47 14.64 -21.04
N ASP A 645 -15.10 15.44 -22.03
CA ASP A 645 -13.69 15.68 -22.39
C ASP A 645 -12.84 14.41 -22.52
N CYS A 646 -13.38 13.36 -23.17
CA CYS A 646 -12.76 12.04 -23.32
C CYS A 646 -12.57 11.25 -22.01
N ILE A 647 -13.21 11.68 -20.92
CA ILE A 647 -13.30 10.95 -19.65
C ILE A 647 -14.63 10.20 -19.61
N TYR A 648 -14.54 8.90 -19.46
CA TYR A 648 -15.69 8.01 -19.30
C TYR A 648 -16.03 7.87 -17.82
N ASN A 649 -17.16 8.41 -17.39
CA ASN A 649 -17.59 8.44 -15.99
C ASN A 649 -18.49 7.25 -15.68
N PHE A 650 -17.99 6.32 -14.87
CA PHE A 650 -18.74 5.17 -14.37
C PHE A 650 -19.17 5.39 -12.93
N GLU A 651 -20.40 5.03 -12.64
CA GLU A 651 -20.93 4.98 -11.28
C GLU A 651 -21.04 3.52 -10.85
N TRP A 652 -20.64 3.24 -9.60
CA TRP A 652 -20.64 1.89 -9.05
C TRP A 652 -21.23 1.90 -7.64
N GLU A 653 -22.47 1.47 -7.52
CA GLU A 653 -23.08 1.25 -6.21
C GLU A 653 -22.61 -0.09 -5.63
N THR A 654 -22.07 -0.07 -4.40
CA THR A 654 -21.57 -1.27 -3.72
C THR A 654 -21.71 -1.15 -2.20
N ASN A 655 -21.87 -2.30 -1.53
CA ASN A 655 -21.85 -2.33 -0.07
C ASN A 655 -20.44 -2.37 0.52
N ILE A 656 -19.42 -2.55 -0.31
CA ILE A 656 -18.01 -2.73 0.13
C ILE A 656 -17.47 -1.46 0.80
N ILE A 657 -17.90 -0.29 0.33
CA ILE A 657 -17.47 0.98 0.90
C ILE A 657 -18.40 1.53 1.97
N CYS A 658 -19.49 0.81 2.27
CA CYS A 658 -20.38 1.23 3.34
C CYS A 658 -19.70 0.96 4.68
N GLN A 659 -19.69 1.98 5.51
CA GLN A 659 -19.19 1.86 6.88
C GLN A 659 -20.33 1.46 7.80
N ASN A 660 -20.07 0.50 8.67
CA ASN A 660 -21.04 0.00 9.65
C ASN A 660 -21.06 0.91 10.88
#